data_64df61893c35226fb532d8436577363b
#
_entry.id   64df61893c35226fb532d8436577363b
#
_cell.length_a   1.000
_cell.length_b   1.000
_cell.length_c   1.000
_cell.angle_alpha   90.00
_cell.angle_beta   90.00
_cell.angle_gamma   90.00
#
_symmetry.space_group_name_H-M   'P 1'
#
loop_
_entity.id
_entity.type
_entity.pdbx_description
1 polymer ?
#
loop_
_entity_poly.entity_id
_entity_poly.type
_entity_poly.pdbx_seq_one_letter_code
_entity_poly.pdbx_strand_id
1 'polypeptide(L)'
;MTLALGSVAPAFSEQAPAPVLPGNAMPAPEVTLPMVAPAVNPMIIPGAPVRSVTLPFADVAPRPGAITLRGIQPNGQIEFGVRSDEVVTQATLNLEFTPSPSLIPVQSHLKVYLNDQLMGVEVIDKDQLGKKNHLQMTIDPRYVTDFNRIRLEFIGHYQNVCENPANTTLWLEIGKGSSLSLQYQKLPLSNDLAHFPVPFFDARDSRPLSLPMVFATSPDAGQQQAAAILASWFGTKAQWRGQSFPTLYNQLPDSHAVVFATNGKRPDFLNELPPVKGPVVQMISRPDNPYIKMLLILGRDDQDLLTAVKGIAQGNILFRGETIGVDKVDRILPRQPYDAPNWVRTDRPMNFGELKQYAEQLQSDGIQPNPITLNINLPPDLFLINSSGIDMRLKYRYTSPQLKNTSRLSISLNNQFVQDLTLKTGHDEDSQLLHLSLLQGLLDGSKDLNIPALKLGAVNQMRFDFDYTSLLASGTEGRCETYNTVPNHVVIDDSSTIDFSGYRHFMAMPDLRAFANAGFPFSRLADLSQTLLVVQPQPQPVQLTTLLDTMGNIGALTGYPALGVGLTEDAAKAKSTDADLLVIGNLPADLRDDSMRDEKKASLLIEAARDAVNTPVRQTSLPDNTAPASDARVDASAQISAQGPIAAVVGLQSPYFDQRSVVALMANGQQGFEMLNKSMQDSKQRAQVFGSVAVVRDSGVSSLKVGDTYYAGHLPWWERVWNALANHPVLLAVMAVIVVILAAILLWTGLRSLARRRLSDDDQE
;
A
#
# COMPACT_ATOMS: atom_id res chain seq x y z
N MET A 1 -60.36 23.81 -16.30
CA MET A 1 -60.47 24.90 -15.36
C MET A 1 -59.10 25.48 -15.26
N THR A 2 -58.66 26.37 -16.20
CA THR A 2 -58.69 27.87 -16.11
C THR A 2 -57.89 28.33 -14.88
N LEU A 3 -56.89 29.15 -14.93
CA LEU A 3 -56.40 30.32 -15.68
C LEU A 3 -54.96 30.56 -15.19
N ALA A 4 -53.98 30.82 -15.95
CA ALA A 4 -53.62 31.97 -16.78
C ALA A 4 -52.78 33.06 -16.05
N LEU A 5 -51.66 33.35 -16.67
CA LEU A 5 -51.08 34.68 -17.01
C LEU A 5 -50.34 35.50 -15.95
N GLY A 6 -49.18 35.95 -16.36
CA GLY A 6 -48.53 37.18 -15.90
C GLY A 6 -47.05 37.33 -16.25
N SER A 7 -46.78 37.62 -17.51
CA SER A 7 -45.56 38.24 -17.98
C SER A 7 -45.42 39.66 -17.44
N VAL A 8 -44.16 40.17 -17.25
CA VAL A 8 -43.72 41.51 -17.70
C VAL A 8 -42.18 41.62 -17.52
N ALA A 9 -41.47 41.82 -18.61
CA ALA A 9 -40.20 42.55 -18.65
C ALA A 9 -40.49 44.07 -18.79
N PRO A 10 -39.56 44.93 -18.43
CA PRO A 10 -39.05 45.78 -19.48
C PRO A 10 -37.54 46.02 -19.49
N ALA A 11 -37.03 46.09 -20.66
CA ALA A 11 -35.78 46.69 -21.05
C ALA A 11 -35.81 48.23 -20.88
N PHE A 12 -34.72 48.79 -20.45
CA PHE A 12 -34.38 50.19 -20.77
C PHE A 12 -32.91 50.27 -21.16
N SER A 13 -32.73 50.64 -22.41
CA SER A 13 -31.55 51.25 -22.98
C SER A 13 -31.52 52.75 -22.62
N GLU A 14 -30.37 53.29 -22.24
CA GLU A 14 -30.09 54.68 -22.55
C GLU A 14 -28.59 54.95 -22.69
N GLN A 15 -28.36 55.79 -23.67
CA GLN A 15 -27.19 56.21 -24.39
C GLN A 15 -26.13 56.88 -23.52
N ALA A 16 -24.89 56.72 -23.98
CA ALA A 16 -23.75 57.59 -23.67
C ALA A 16 -23.83 58.96 -24.21
N PRO A 17 -23.13 59.94 -23.68
CA PRO A 17 -22.44 60.97 -24.43
C PRO A 17 -20.93 60.89 -24.26
N ALA A 18 -20.26 61.02 -25.39
CA ALA A 18 -18.82 61.24 -25.54
C ALA A 18 -18.48 62.76 -25.49
N PRO A 19 -17.22 63.17 -25.74
CA PRO A 19 -16.13 63.30 -24.79
C PRO A 19 -15.68 64.79 -24.69
N VAL A 20 -14.95 65.13 -23.66
CA VAL A 20 -14.13 66.35 -23.63
C VAL A 20 -12.75 66.04 -23.04
N LEU A 21 -11.72 66.24 -23.81
CA LEU A 21 -10.33 66.47 -23.43
C LEU A 21 -10.14 67.98 -23.22
N PRO A 22 -9.13 68.51 -22.55
CA PRO A 22 -7.85 67.99 -22.16
C PRO A 22 -7.33 68.48 -20.79
N GLY A 23 -6.26 67.89 -20.30
CA GLY A 23 -5.27 68.63 -19.54
C GLY A 23 -4.96 68.14 -18.12
N ASN A 24 -3.74 67.81 -17.98
CA ASN A 24 -2.90 67.59 -16.79
C ASN A 24 -2.67 66.19 -16.39
N ALA A 25 -1.48 65.71 -16.75
CA ALA A 25 -0.87 64.50 -16.20
C ALA A 25 -0.78 64.61 -14.67
N MET A 26 -1.59 63.78 -13.99
CA MET A 26 -1.34 63.44 -12.60
C MET A 26 -0.27 62.35 -12.58
N PRO A 27 0.68 62.38 -11.64
CA PRO A 27 1.62 61.31 -11.47
C PRO A 27 0.86 60.02 -11.14
N ALA A 28 1.28 58.90 -11.74
CA ALA A 28 0.74 57.58 -11.45
C ALA A 28 0.78 57.33 -9.95
N PRO A 29 -0.29 56.76 -9.35
CA PRO A 29 -0.23 56.38 -7.97
C PRO A 29 0.87 55.30 -7.81
N GLU A 30 1.82 55.58 -6.94
CA GLU A 30 2.74 54.58 -6.41
C GLU A 30 1.88 53.42 -5.87
N VAL A 31 1.94 52.29 -6.54
CA VAL A 31 1.37 51.02 -6.04
C VAL A 31 2.26 50.61 -4.88
N THR A 32 1.95 51.11 -3.70
CA THR A 32 2.43 50.51 -2.46
C THR A 32 1.85 49.11 -2.41
N LEU A 33 2.69 48.11 -2.73
CA LEU A 33 2.39 46.74 -2.43
C LEU A 33 1.94 46.67 -0.96
N PRO A 34 0.84 46.00 -0.64
CA PRO A 34 0.43 45.87 0.74
C PRO A 34 1.58 45.25 1.50
N MET A 35 2.13 45.98 2.46
CA MET A 35 3.04 45.43 3.45
C MET A 35 2.31 44.21 4.03
N VAL A 36 2.89 43.04 3.84
CA VAL A 36 2.46 41.81 4.54
C VAL A 36 2.49 42.15 6.03
N ALA A 37 1.30 42.25 6.62
CA ALA A 37 1.19 42.46 8.06
C ALA A 37 2.06 41.39 8.74
N PRO A 38 2.83 41.72 9.79
CA PRO A 38 3.63 40.74 10.49
C PRO A 38 2.69 39.61 10.91
N ALA A 39 3.07 38.37 10.54
CA ALA A 39 2.29 37.17 10.87
C ALA A 39 1.93 37.23 12.36
N VAL A 40 0.65 37.38 12.66
CA VAL A 40 0.16 37.28 14.04
C VAL A 40 0.45 35.82 14.45
N ASN A 41 1.39 35.65 15.39
CA ASN A 41 1.69 34.35 15.91
C ASN A 41 0.39 33.66 16.37
N PRO A 42 0.07 32.45 15.88
CA PRO A 42 -1.07 31.73 16.38
C PRO A 42 -0.94 31.62 17.91
N MET A 43 -2.06 31.66 18.61
CA MET A 43 -2.09 31.70 20.06
C MET A 43 -1.38 30.46 20.61
N ILE A 44 -0.12 30.63 21.03
CA ILE A 44 0.68 29.57 21.65
C ILE A 44 0.07 29.25 23.00
N ILE A 45 -0.33 28.00 23.22
CA ILE A 45 -0.80 27.53 24.52
C ILE A 45 0.42 27.44 25.45
N PRO A 46 0.51 28.26 26.49
CA PRO A 46 1.67 28.22 27.37
C PRO A 46 1.84 26.85 28.03
N GLY A 47 3.06 26.31 27.98
CA GLY A 47 3.40 25.01 28.57
C GLY A 47 3.01 23.77 27.77
N ALA A 48 2.36 23.91 26.62
CA ALA A 48 2.09 22.76 25.74
C ALA A 48 3.37 22.26 25.06
N PRO A 49 3.55 20.93 24.93
CA PRO A 49 4.72 20.35 24.26
C PRO A 49 4.80 20.81 22.79
N VAL A 50 6.00 21.17 22.37
CA VAL A 50 6.31 21.61 21.01
C VAL A 50 7.26 20.60 20.37
N ARG A 51 7.04 20.28 19.10
CA ARG A 51 7.96 19.48 18.28
C ARG A 51 8.17 20.12 16.92
N SER A 52 9.37 19.96 16.38
CA SER A 52 9.69 20.39 15.03
C SER A 52 9.91 19.17 14.11
N VAL A 53 9.40 19.26 12.90
CA VAL A 53 9.53 18.21 11.89
C VAL A 53 9.92 18.88 10.58
N THR A 54 10.87 18.28 9.88
CA THR A 54 11.20 18.62 8.49
C THR A 54 10.72 17.48 7.60
N LEU A 55 9.85 17.78 6.65
CA LEU A 55 9.32 16.86 5.66
C LEU A 55 10.07 17.06 4.35
N PRO A 56 10.99 16.16 3.95
CA PRO A 56 11.64 16.22 2.65
C PRO A 56 10.61 16.04 1.54
N PHE A 57 10.74 16.74 0.44
CA PHE A 57 9.85 16.56 -0.72
C PHE A 57 9.92 15.15 -1.30
N ALA A 58 11.06 14.49 -1.16
CA ALA A 58 11.21 13.08 -1.56
C ALA A 58 10.23 12.13 -0.88
N ASP A 59 9.76 12.47 0.35
CA ASP A 59 8.88 11.62 1.15
C ASP A 59 7.40 11.99 1.00
N VAL A 60 7.10 13.22 0.54
CA VAL A 60 5.72 13.76 0.47
C VAL A 60 5.28 14.13 -0.94
N ALA A 61 6.16 14.06 -1.94
CA ALA A 61 5.80 14.25 -3.33
C ALA A 61 5.18 12.98 -3.92
N PRO A 62 4.20 13.10 -4.83
CA PRO A 62 3.56 11.96 -5.50
C PRO A 62 4.53 11.05 -6.26
N ARG A 63 5.72 11.56 -6.61
CA ARG A 63 6.80 10.81 -7.26
C ARG A 63 8.12 11.10 -6.56
N PRO A 64 8.90 10.08 -6.19
CA PRO A 64 10.23 10.29 -5.65
C PRO A 64 11.12 10.90 -6.74
N GLY A 65 11.70 12.04 -6.46
CA GLY A 65 12.62 12.70 -7.38
C GLY A 65 12.48 14.23 -7.37
N ALA A 66 13.11 14.88 -8.32
CA ALA A 66 12.92 16.29 -8.60
C ALA A 66 11.55 16.51 -9.26
N ILE A 67 10.86 17.59 -8.90
CA ILE A 67 9.60 17.98 -9.53
C ILE A 67 9.96 18.94 -10.66
N THR A 68 9.69 18.55 -11.91
CA THR A 68 9.92 19.41 -13.08
C THR A 68 8.61 20.05 -13.49
N LEU A 69 8.52 21.37 -13.34
CA LEU A 69 7.42 22.19 -13.82
C LEU A 69 7.71 22.62 -15.28
N ARG A 70 6.72 22.55 -16.15
CA ARG A 70 6.85 22.90 -17.56
C ARG A 70 5.71 23.81 -17.98
N GLY A 71 5.87 24.54 -19.08
CA GLY A 71 4.83 25.45 -19.56
C GLY A 71 3.45 24.78 -19.76
N ILE A 72 3.43 23.49 -20.21
CA ILE A 72 2.20 22.70 -20.35
C ILE A 72 1.77 21.97 -19.06
N GLN A 73 2.66 21.82 -18.11
CA GLN A 73 2.45 21.26 -16.78
C GLN A 73 3.05 22.18 -15.72
N PRO A 74 2.45 23.38 -15.55
CA PRO A 74 3.07 24.41 -14.71
C PRO A 74 2.94 24.12 -13.21
N ASN A 75 2.13 23.15 -12.82
CA ASN A 75 1.82 22.86 -11.42
C ASN A 75 2.54 21.62 -10.92
N GLY A 76 3.13 21.74 -9.72
CA GLY A 76 3.58 20.64 -8.90
C GLY A 76 2.96 20.74 -7.52
N GLN A 77 2.75 19.60 -6.84
CA GLN A 77 2.14 19.62 -5.50
C GLN A 77 2.79 18.63 -4.57
N ILE A 78 2.74 18.97 -3.31
CA ILE A 78 3.01 18.08 -2.17
C ILE A 78 1.85 18.14 -1.20
N GLU A 79 1.61 17.03 -0.49
CA GLU A 79 0.49 16.90 0.44
C GLU A 79 1.01 16.47 1.81
N PHE A 80 0.40 17.00 2.86
CA PHE A 80 0.69 16.62 4.23
C PHE A 80 -0.53 16.75 5.11
N GLY A 81 -0.61 15.90 6.13
CA GLY A 81 -1.67 15.93 7.12
C GLY A 81 -1.21 16.51 8.45
N VAL A 82 -2.15 17.03 9.21
CA VAL A 82 -1.95 17.48 10.60
C VAL A 82 -2.86 16.68 11.51
N ARG A 83 -2.28 16.07 12.55
CA ARG A 83 -3.04 15.29 13.52
C ARG A 83 -4.05 16.17 14.24
N SER A 84 -5.17 15.58 14.65
CA SER A 84 -6.22 16.27 15.42
C SER A 84 -5.80 16.67 16.83
N ASP A 85 -4.74 16.06 17.37
CA ASP A 85 -4.16 16.40 18.68
C ASP A 85 -2.99 17.40 18.58
N GLU A 86 -2.77 18.00 17.39
CA GLU A 86 -1.69 18.95 17.14
C GLU A 86 -2.17 20.15 16.32
N VAL A 87 -1.52 21.27 16.49
CA VAL A 87 -1.69 22.47 15.66
C VAL A 87 -0.33 22.95 15.15
N VAL A 88 -0.28 23.39 13.92
CA VAL A 88 0.94 23.99 13.35
C VAL A 88 1.04 25.43 13.82
N THR A 89 2.16 25.77 14.47
CA THR A 89 2.44 27.13 14.96
C THR A 89 3.39 27.88 14.04
N GLN A 90 4.26 27.18 13.32
CA GLN A 90 5.16 27.76 12.33
C GLN A 90 5.31 26.79 11.15
N ALA A 91 5.37 27.35 9.96
CA ALA A 91 5.63 26.60 8.73
C ALA A 91 6.62 27.37 7.85
N THR A 92 7.68 26.70 7.41
CA THR A 92 8.71 27.27 6.55
C THR A 92 8.98 26.34 5.38
N LEU A 93 8.79 26.83 4.18
CA LEU A 93 9.10 26.14 2.94
C LEU A 93 10.54 26.48 2.54
N ASN A 94 11.37 25.44 2.40
CA ASN A 94 12.72 25.54 1.90
C ASN A 94 12.77 24.90 0.51
N LEU A 95 12.88 25.71 -0.52
CA LEU A 95 12.94 25.24 -1.90
C LEU A 95 14.37 25.32 -2.43
N GLU A 96 14.81 24.24 -3.03
CA GLU A 96 15.92 24.20 -3.93
C GLU A 96 15.37 24.16 -5.35
N PHE A 97 15.70 25.14 -6.20
CA PHE A 97 15.15 25.20 -7.54
C PHE A 97 16.17 25.65 -8.58
N THR A 98 15.96 25.18 -9.81
CA THR A 98 16.79 25.55 -10.97
C THR A 98 15.88 25.99 -12.11
N PRO A 99 15.83 27.28 -12.46
CA PRO A 99 15.08 27.78 -13.61
C PRO A 99 15.85 27.57 -14.91
N SER A 100 15.13 27.39 -16.01
CA SER A 100 15.74 27.33 -17.35
C SER A 100 16.55 28.59 -17.67
N PRO A 101 17.71 28.45 -18.32
CA PRO A 101 18.54 29.61 -18.73
C PRO A 101 17.91 30.48 -19.80
N SER A 102 16.86 29.99 -20.48
CA SER A 102 16.18 30.68 -21.56
C SER A 102 15.00 31.54 -21.12
N LEU A 103 14.72 31.59 -19.82
CA LEU A 103 13.60 32.40 -19.31
C LEU A 103 13.88 33.88 -19.35
N ILE A 104 12.82 34.68 -19.54
CA ILE A 104 12.90 36.15 -19.42
C ILE A 104 12.86 36.47 -17.92
N PRO A 105 13.93 37.10 -17.38
CA PRO A 105 13.97 37.53 -16.00
C PRO A 105 12.85 38.49 -15.66
N VAL A 106 12.42 38.54 -14.42
CA VAL A 106 11.37 39.43 -13.87
C VAL A 106 9.95 39.08 -14.37
N GLN A 107 9.80 38.66 -15.63
CA GLN A 107 8.51 38.19 -16.15
C GLN A 107 8.17 36.79 -15.71
N SER A 108 9.20 35.94 -15.58
CA SER A 108 9.06 34.56 -15.12
C SER A 108 9.08 34.51 -13.59
N HIS A 109 8.20 33.68 -12.99
CA HIS A 109 8.09 33.57 -11.54
C HIS A 109 7.50 32.24 -11.09
N LEU A 110 7.74 31.91 -9.83
CA LEU A 110 7.18 30.77 -9.14
C LEU A 110 6.20 31.25 -8.07
N LYS A 111 4.95 30.79 -8.13
CA LYS A 111 3.94 31.05 -7.12
C LYS A 111 3.82 29.86 -6.19
N VAL A 112 3.64 30.15 -4.91
CA VAL A 112 3.45 29.13 -3.87
C VAL A 112 2.08 29.33 -3.24
N TYR A 113 1.29 28.27 -3.24
CA TYR A 113 -0.04 28.24 -2.62
C TYR A 113 -0.11 27.20 -1.53
N LEU A 114 -0.82 27.50 -0.45
CA LEU A 114 -1.27 26.54 0.55
C LEU A 114 -2.81 26.48 0.50
N ASN A 115 -3.37 25.31 0.23
CA ASN A 115 -4.84 25.11 0.16
C ASN A 115 -5.52 26.17 -0.75
N ASP A 116 -4.90 26.41 -1.92
CA ASP A 116 -5.30 27.41 -2.92
C ASP A 116 -5.20 28.88 -2.50
N GLN A 117 -4.67 29.16 -1.31
CA GLN A 117 -4.32 30.52 -0.89
C GLN A 117 -2.88 30.84 -1.28
N LEU A 118 -2.66 31.98 -1.92
CA LEU A 118 -1.33 32.43 -2.34
C LEU A 118 -0.50 32.82 -1.11
N MET A 119 0.61 32.11 -0.90
CA MET A 119 1.54 32.38 0.21
C MET A 119 2.69 33.30 -0.20
N GLY A 120 3.10 33.26 -1.46
CA GLY A 120 4.18 34.10 -1.96
C GLY A 120 4.46 33.88 -3.44
N VAL A 121 5.26 34.81 -3.98
CA VAL A 121 5.73 34.78 -5.36
C VAL A 121 7.23 35.01 -5.35
N GLU A 122 7.97 34.08 -5.95
CA GLU A 122 9.39 34.23 -6.23
C GLU A 122 9.57 34.68 -7.67
N VAL A 123 10.10 35.86 -7.87
CA VAL A 123 10.43 36.40 -9.18
C VAL A 123 11.79 35.89 -9.60
N ILE A 124 11.91 35.34 -10.81
CA ILE A 124 13.16 34.77 -11.29
C ILE A 124 14.05 35.89 -11.83
N ASP A 125 15.18 36.09 -11.16
CA ASP A 125 16.17 37.10 -11.57
C ASP A 125 17.21 36.52 -12.53
N LYS A 126 17.90 37.42 -13.25
CA LYS A 126 18.92 37.05 -14.24
C LYS A 126 20.04 36.18 -13.68
N ASP A 127 20.44 36.42 -12.43
CA ASP A 127 21.53 35.71 -11.79
C ASP A 127 21.17 34.29 -11.34
N GLN A 128 19.88 33.99 -11.28
CA GLN A 128 19.33 32.68 -10.90
C GLN A 128 19.25 31.70 -12.09
N LEU A 129 19.23 32.23 -13.33
CA LEU A 129 19.00 31.43 -14.53
C LEU A 129 20.05 30.32 -14.72
N GLY A 130 19.58 29.09 -14.95
CA GLY A 130 20.41 27.92 -15.19
C GLY A 130 21.26 27.47 -13.98
N LYS A 131 21.02 28.03 -12.81
CA LYS A 131 21.75 27.72 -11.59
C LYS A 131 20.83 27.15 -10.52
N LYS A 132 21.39 26.39 -9.61
CA LYS A 132 20.74 25.90 -8.40
C LYS A 132 20.60 27.08 -7.41
N ASN A 133 19.37 27.39 -7.05
CA ASN A 133 19.01 28.46 -6.13
C ASN A 133 18.31 27.89 -4.91
N HIS A 134 18.28 28.69 -3.83
CA HIS A 134 17.59 28.36 -2.59
C HIS A 134 16.64 29.49 -2.23
N LEU A 135 15.40 29.13 -1.92
CA LEU A 135 14.35 30.01 -1.43
C LEU A 135 13.86 29.52 -0.07
N GLN A 136 13.83 30.41 0.89
CA GLN A 136 13.17 30.18 2.16
C GLN A 136 11.94 31.06 2.25
N MET A 137 10.75 30.48 2.38
CA MET A 137 9.49 31.19 2.42
C MET A 137 8.71 30.79 3.67
N THR A 138 8.24 31.78 4.44
CA THR A 138 7.33 31.55 5.56
C THR A 138 5.93 31.29 5.02
N ILE A 139 5.33 30.20 5.45
CA ILE A 139 3.95 29.82 5.14
C ILE A 139 3.07 30.23 6.33
N ASP A 140 1.94 30.88 6.07
CA ASP A 140 1.04 31.29 7.13
C ASP A 140 0.30 30.08 7.73
N PRO A 141 0.56 29.70 8.99
CA PRO A 141 -0.03 28.50 9.60
C PRO A 141 -1.55 28.61 9.82
N ARG A 142 -2.15 29.79 9.71
CA ARG A 142 -3.61 29.96 9.85
C ARG A 142 -4.40 29.30 8.72
N TYR A 143 -3.78 29.07 7.57
CA TYR A 143 -4.39 28.37 6.44
C TYR A 143 -4.13 26.86 6.45
N VAL A 144 -3.41 26.34 7.47
CA VAL A 144 -3.21 24.91 7.66
C VAL A 144 -4.49 24.28 8.22
N THR A 145 -4.93 23.21 7.57
CA THR A 145 -6.11 22.41 7.93
C THR A 145 -5.70 20.97 8.22
N ASP A 146 -6.67 20.08 8.29
CA ASP A 146 -6.46 18.65 8.52
C ASP A 146 -5.62 17.99 7.43
N PHE A 147 -5.97 18.26 6.17
CA PHE A 147 -5.23 17.84 4.98
C PHE A 147 -4.82 19.06 4.20
N ASN A 148 -3.55 19.13 3.85
CA ASN A 148 -2.96 20.30 3.27
C ASN A 148 -2.27 19.96 1.95
N ARG A 149 -2.38 20.89 1.01
CA ARG A 149 -1.73 20.83 -0.29
C ARG A 149 -0.92 22.11 -0.51
N ILE A 150 0.41 21.97 -0.65
CA ILE A 150 1.25 23.02 -1.19
C ILE A 150 1.32 22.80 -2.69
N ARG A 151 0.84 23.79 -3.44
CA ARG A 151 0.91 23.84 -4.91
C ARG A 151 1.95 24.87 -5.34
N LEU A 152 2.86 24.43 -6.19
CA LEU A 152 3.87 25.25 -6.83
C LEU A 152 3.43 25.48 -8.26
N GLU A 153 3.27 26.74 -8.68
CA GLU A 153 2.86 27.12 -10.03
C GLU A 153 3.97 27.92 -10.71
N PHE A 154 4.50 27.37 -11.78
CA PHE A 154 5.51 28.01 -12.59
C PHE A 154 4.88 28.81 -13.72
N ILE A 155 5.18 30.12 -13.78
CA ILE A 155 4.84 30.99 -14.91
C ILE A 155 6.16 31.36 -15.58
N GLY A 156 6.39 30.78 -16.75
CA GLY A 156 7.62 30.99 -17.53
C GLY A 156 7.35 31.72 -18.82
N HIS A 157 8.23 32.65 -19.12
CA HIS A 157 8.25 33.42 -20.37
C HIS A 157 9.62 33.29 -21.04
N TYR A 158 9.65 33.03 -22.36
CA TYR A 158 10.89 32.90 -23.13
C TYR A 158 10.95 33.93 -24.29
N GLN A 159 9.83 34.57 -24.61
CA GLN A 159 9.75 35.68 -25.57
C GLN A 159 8.58 36.57 -25.20
N ASN A 160 8.61 37.83 -25.70
CA ASN A 160 7.63 38.86 -25.30
C ASN A 160 6.27 38.71 -26.00
N VAL A 161 6.20 38.00 -27.11
CA VAL A 161 5.00 37.89 -27.96
C VAL A 161 4.94 36.46 -28.54
N CYS A 162 3.72 35.92 -28.70
CA CYS A 162 3.49 34.64 -29.39
C CYS A 162 4.18 33.44 -28.74
N GLU A 163 4.07 33.30 -27.45
CA GLU A 163 4.67 32.16 -26.72
C GLU A 163 3.93 30.86 -26.95
N ASN A 164 4.72 29.79 -27.11
CA ASN A 164 4.21 28.43 -27.16
C ASN A 164 4.43 27.74 -25.79
N PRO A 165 3.37 27.42 -25.01
CA PRO A 165 3.51 26.75 -23.71
C PRO A 165 4.22 25.39 -23.77
N ALA A 166 4.25 24.71 -24.92
CA ALA A 166 4.97 23.45 -25.10
C ALA A 166 6.45 23.63 -25.43
N ASN A 167 6.94 24.87 -25.48
CA ASN A 167 8.36 25.09 -25.75
C ASN A 167 9.21 24.37 -24.68
N THR A 168 10.17 23.56 -25.13
CA THR A 168 11.03 22.75 -24.28
C THR A 168 11.94 23.58 -23.37
N THR A 169 12.11 24.86 -23.64
CA THR A 169 12.88 25.80 -22.81
C THR A 169 12.08 26.33 -21.61
N LEU A 170 10.76 26.13 -21.59
CA LEU A 170 9.90 26.52 -20.46
C LEU A 170 9.90 25.43 -19.38
N TRP A 171 10.87 25.50 -18.50
CA TRP A 171 10.93 24.57 -17.36
C TRP A 171 11.53 25.23 -16.12
N LEU A 172 11.14 24.69 -14.96
CA LEU A 172 11.71 24.97 -13.65
C LEU A 172 11.75 23.65 -12.89
N GLU A 173 12.93 23.27 -12.40
CA GLU A 173 13.15 22.09 -11.63
C GLU A 173 13.18 22.41 -10.13
N ILE A 174 12.35 21.73 -9.33
CA ILE A 174 12.40 21.74 -7.88
C ILE A 174 13.26 20.58 -7.44
N GLY A 175 14.38 20.88 -6.80
CA GLY A 175 15.39 19.88 -6.41
C GLY A 175 14.96 19.00 -5.24
N LYS A 176 15.60 17.84 -5.14
CA LYS A 176 15.35 16.85 -4.06
C LYS A 176 15.69 17.37 -2.66
N GLY A 177 16.52 18.41 -2.55
CA GLY A 177 16.87 19.05 -1.27
C GLY A 177 15.75 19.92 -0.70
N SER A 178 14.63 20.12 -1.43
CA SER A 178 13.51 20.88 -0.95
C SER A 178 12.81 20.20 0.20
N SER A 179 12.30 20.98 1.16
CA SER A 179 11.62 20.48 2.36
C SER A 179 10.62 21.48 2.92
N LEU A 180 9.67 20.97 3.68
CA LEU A 180 8.74 21.73 4.50
C LEU A 180 9.08 21.53 5.97
N SER A 181 9.47 22.59 6.66
CA SER A 181 9.73 22.58 8.11
C SER A 181 8.49 23.06 8.84
N LEU A 182 7.97 22.25 9.76
CA LEU A 182 6.77 22.52 10.52
C LEU A 182 7.09 22.47 12.02
N GLN A 183 6.56 23.41 12.78
CA GLN A 183 6.55 23.37 14.20
C GLN A 183 5.12 23.10 14.69
N TYR A 184 4.97 22.04 15.45
CA TYR A 184 3.69 21.60 16.02
C TYR A 184 3.64 21.86 17.51
N GLN A 185 2.47 22.23 17.99
CA GLN A 185 2.13 22.27 19.40
C GLN A 185 1.02 21.27 19.69
N LYS A 186 1.14 20.51 20.79
CA LYS A 186 0.10 19.55 21.19
C LYS A 186 -1.12 20.26 21.75
N LEU A 187 -2.29 19.72 21.43
CA LEU A 187 -3.58 20.15 21.97
C LEU A 187 -4.04 19.20 23.08
N PRO A 188 -4.59 19.71 24.19
CA PRO A 188 -5.17 18.86 25.23
C PRO A 188 -6.55 18.37 24.74
N LEU A 189 -6.63 17.11 24.30
CA LEU A 189 -7.90 16.50 23.96
C LEU A 189 -8.71 16.15 25.22
N SER A 190 -10.04 16.19 25.13
CA SER A 190 -10.93 15.62 26.13
C SER A 190 -10.83 14.09 26.16
N ASN A 191 -11.11 13.48 27.31
CA ASN A 191 -11.23 12.03 27.43
C ASN A 191 -12.60 11.60 26.90
N ASP A 192 -12.80 11.61 25.58
CA ASP A 192 -14.06 11.24 24.95
C ASP A 192 -13.83 10.23 23.84
N LEU A 193 -14.37 9.04 24.01
CA LEU A 193 -14.31 7.95 23.04
C LEU A 193 -15.09 8.25 21.75
N ALA A 194 -15.90 9.32 21.68
CA ALA A 194 -16.55 9.72 20.45
C ALA A 194 -15.58 10.04 19.32
N HIS A 195 -14.33 10.39 19.66
CA HIS A 195 -13.26 10.64 18.68
C HIS A 195 -12.42 9.40 18.35
N PHE A 196 -12.67 8.27 19.02
CA PHE A 196 -11.92 7.03 18.76
C PHE A 196 -11.95 6.66 17.27
N PRO A 197 -10.85 6.27 16.63
CA PRO A 197 -9.56 5.86 17.23
C PRO A 197 -8.57 6.99 17.55
N VAL A 198 -8.89 8.27 17.36
CA VAL A 198 -8.03 9.39 17.74
C VAL A 198 -7.92 9.47 19.28
N PRO A 199 -6.74 9.74 19.85
CA PRO A 199 -5.45 10.06 19.22
C PRO A 199 -4.54 8.83 18.98
N PHE A 200 -4.99 7.61 19.29
CA PHE A 200 -4.19 6.37 19.18
C PHE A 200 -3.85 6.06 17.73
N PHE A 201 -4.77 6.34 16.84
CA PHE A 201 -4.59 6.32 15.41
C PHE A 201 -5.27 7.55 14.80
N ASP A 202 -4.52 8.30 13.98
CA ASP A 202 -5.07 9.42 13.21
C ASP A 202 -4.79 9.19 11.71
N ALA A 203 -5.84 9.20 10.89
CA ALA A 203 -5.74 9.01 9.44
C ALA A 203 -4.94 10.13 8.74
N ARG A 204 -4.81 11.30 9.39
CA ARG A 204 -4.08 12.47 8.88
C ARG A 204 -2.56 12.37 9.07
N ASP A 205 -2.11 11.49 9.99
CA ASP A 205 -0.68 11.27 10.22
C ASP A 205 -0.09 10.37 9.13
N SER A 206 0.95 10.80 8.46
CA SER A 206 1.67 10.02 7.44
C SER A 206 2.78 9.14 7.99
N ARG A 207 3.11 9.31 9.28
CA ARG A 207 4.18 8.54 9.94
C ARG A 207 3.73 7.11 10.24
N PRO A 208 4.67 6.15 10.35
CA PRO A 208 4.36 4.84 10.87
C PRO A 208 3.68 4.92 12.24
N LEU A 209 2.68 4.08 12.46
CA LEU A 209 2.00 4.00 13.75
C LEU A 209 2.95 3.38 14.80
N SER A 210 3.21 4.10 15.88
CA SER A 210 3.87 3.54 17.06
C SER A 210 2.92 3.65 18.24
N LEU A 211 2.38 2.50 18.68
CA LEU A 211 1.36 2.44 19.72
C LEU A 211 1.76 1.43 20.81
N PRO A 212 2.40 1.86 21.91
CA PRO A 212 2.76 0.99 23.00
C PRO A 212 1.56 0.27 23.59
N MET A 213 1.75 -1.03 23.92
CA MET A 213 0.79 -1.85 24.64
C MET A 213 1.34 -2.21 26.01
N VAL A 214 0.61 -1.83 27.06
CA VAL A 214 1.05 -1.88 28.45
C VAL A 214 0.30 -2.97 29.19
N PHE A 215 1.03 -3.80 29.96
CA PHE A 215 0.52 -4.85 30.82
C PHE A 215 1.07 -4.70 32.23
N ALA A 216 0.39 -5.26 33.23
CA ALA A 216 0.87 -5.26 34.62
C ALA A 216 2.18 -6.05 34.79
N THR A 217 2.23 -7.21 34.16
CA THR A 217 3.36 -8.16 34.15
C THR A 217 3.39 -8.85 32.81
N SER A 218 4.24 -9.84 32.63
CA SER A 218 4.16 -10.72 31.46
C SER A 218 2.73 -11.27 31.31
N PRO A 219 2.05 -11.02 30.16
CA PRO A 219 0.66 -11.41 29.96
C PRO A 219 0.51 -12.92 29.75
N ASP A 220 -0.61 -13.46 30.19
CA ASP A 220 -1.02 -14.82 29.87
C ASP A 220 -1.65 -14.92 28.48
N ALA A 221 -1.98 -16.17 28.06
CA ALA A 221 -2.47 -16.47 26.74
C ALA A 221 -3.70 -15.63 26.33
N GLY A 222 -4.63 -15.38 27.26
CA GLY A 222 -5.85 -14.60 26.98
C GLY A 222 -5.56 -13.14 26.72
N GLN A 223 -4.68 -12.54 27.51
CA GLN A 223 -4.23 -11.16 27.34
C GLN A 223 -3.43 -10.98 26.04
N GLN A 224 -2.53 -11.93 25.73
CA GLN A 224 -1.78 -11.95 24.48
C GLN A 224 -2.72 -12.05 23.27
N GLN A 225 -3.74 -12.90 23.32
CA GLN A 225 -4.73 -13.04 22.26
C GLN A 225 -5.54 -11.76 22.06
N ALA A 226 -6.01 -11.13 23.14
CA ALA A 226 -6.71 -9.85 23.07
C ALA A 226 -5.85 -8.78 22.44
N ALA A 227 -4.60 -8.63 22.86
CA ALA A 227 -3.65 -7.68 22.30
C ALA A 227 -3.35 -7.97 20.81
N ALA A 228 -3.19 -9.22 20.42
CA ALA A 228 -2.95 -9.64 19.04
C ALA A 228 -4.13 -9.26 18.10
N ILE A 229 -5.38 -9.46 18.55
CA ILE A 229 -6.56 -9.03 17.81
C ILE A 229 -6.59 -7.51 17.66
N LEU A 230 -6.33 -6.77 18.74
CA LEU A 230 -6.33 -5.31 18.72
C LEU A 230 -5.20 -4.75 17.85
N ALA A 231 -4.00 -5.33 17.93
CA ALA A 231 -2.89 -4.97 17.05
C ALA A 231 -3.23 -5.19 15.58
N SER A 232 -3.87 -6.31 15.24
CA SER A 232 -4.33 -6.58 13.87
C SER A 232 -5.36 -5.54 13.40
N TRP A 233 -6.28 -5.12 14.28
CA TRP A 233 -7.25 -4.08 13.99
C TRP A 233 -6.59 -2.73 13.72
N PHE A 234 -5.64 -2.29 14.55
CA PHE A 234 -4.87 -1.08 14.27
C PHE A 234 -4.06 -1.20 12.98
N GLY A 235 -3.55 -2.40 12.67
CA GLY A 235 -2.91 -2.72 11.40
C GLY A 235 -3.82 -2.44 10.20
N THR A 236 -5.11 -2.82 10.27
CA THR A 236 -6.08 -2.52 9.20
C THR A 236 -6.26 -1.02 8.95
N LYS A 237 -5.98 -0.18 9.95
CA LYS A 237 -6.04 1.28 9.84
C LYS A 237 -4.72 1.89 9.36
N ALA A 238 -3.58 1.35 9.84
CA ALA A 238 -2.26 1.83 9.49
C ALA A 238 -1.88 1.53 8.03
N GLN A 239 -2.27 0.37 7.50
CA GLN A 239 -2.07 -0.04 6.10
C GLN A 239 -0.63 0.18 5.60
N TRP A 240 -0.46 0.99 4.54
CA TRP A 240 0.82 1.29 3.89
C TRP A 240 1.82 2.03 4.78
N ARG A 241 1.35 2.73 5.82
CA ARG A 241 2.22 3.51 6.73
C ARG A 241 3.13 2.64 7.58
N GLY A 242 2.74 1.39 7.78
CA GLY A 242 3.42 0.51 8.73
C GLY A 242 3.04 0.81 10.18
N GLN A 243 3.32 -0.15 11.05
CA GLN A 243 2.99 -0.07 12.48
C GLN A 243 4.00 -0.80 13.32
N SER A 244 4.10 -0.38 14.58
CA SER A 244 4.80 -1.09 15.65
C SER A 244 4.05 -0.95 16.97
N PHE A 245 4.06 -2.02 17.76
CA PHE A 245 3.37 -2.11 19.04
C PHE A 245 4.38 -2.47 20.15
N PRO A 246 5.23 -1.49 20.58
CA PRO A 246 6.18 -1.72 21.66
C PRO A 246 5.47 -2.19 22.91
N THR A 247 5.96 -3.22 23.55
CA THR A 247 5.35 -3.80 24.75
C THR A 247 6.05 -3.30 26.01
N LEU A 248 5.28 -2.88 26.99
CA LEU A 248 5.76 -2.36 28.28
C LEU A 248 5.11 -3.14 29.43
N TYR A 249 5.92 -3.49 30.44
CA TYR A 249 5.44 -4.14 31.67
C TYR A 249 5.56 -3.20 32.84
N ASN A 250 4.41 -2.86 33.44
CA ASN A 250 4.27 -1.97 34.61
C ASN A 250 5.03 -0.62 34.46
N GLN A 251 4.98 -0.04 33.28
CA GLN A 251 5.63 1.24 32.95
C GLN A 251 4.61 2.24 32.41
N LEU A 252 4.71 3.49 32.83
CA LEU A 252 3.95 4.58 32.22
C LEU A 252 4.48 4.87 30.82
N PRO A 253 3.61 4.92 29.79
CA PRO A 253 4.04 5.19 28.44
C PRO A 253 4.38 6.66 28.22
N ASP A 254 5.37 6.94 27.37
CA ASP A 254 5.78 8.31 27.00
C ASP A 254 5.01 8.86 25.77
N SER A 255 4.13 8.07 25.21
CA SER A 255 3.23 8.42 24.11
C SER A 255 1.83 7.86 24.35
N HIS A 256 0.88 8.15 23.46
CA HIS A 256 -0.42 7.48 23.51
C HIS A 256 -0.23 5.96 23.51
N ALA A 257 -0.99 5.25 24.34
CA ALA A 257 -0.82 3.82 24.53
C ALA A 257 -2.14 3.11 24.81
N VAL A 258 -2.15 1.79 24.64
CA VAL A 258 -3.23 0.92 25.10
C VAL A 258 -2.77 0.19 26.36
N VAL A 259 -3.62 0.11 27.36
CA VAL A 259 -3.33 -0.58 28.63
C VAL A 259 -4.33 -1.71 28.84
N PHE A 260 -3.83 -2.93 29.01
CA PHE A 260 -4.65 -4.10 29.33
C PHE A 260 -4.59 -4.38 30.83
N ALA A 261 -5.75 -4.43 31.49
CA ALA A 261 -5.82 -4.71 32.91
C ALA A 261 -7.08 -5.52 33.28
N THR A 262 -6.89 -6.56 34.06
CA THR A 262 -7.97 -7.26 34.74
C THR A 262 -8.09 -6.81 36.18
N ASN A 263 -9.20 -7.16 36.86
CA ASN A 263 -9.33 -6.85 38.27
C ASN A 263 -8.22 -7.46 39.17
N GLY A 264 -7.64 -8.56 38.72
CA GLY A 264 -6.55 -9.26 39.43
C GLY A 264 -5.13 -8.87 39.00
N LYS A 265 -4.96 -8.27 37.82
CA LYS A 265 -3.66 -7.90 37.24
C LYS A 265 -3.75 -6.49 36.67
N ARG A 266 -3.26 -5.50 37.41
CA ARG A 266 -3.25 -4.09 37.05
C ARG A 266 -1.85 -3.52 37.12
N PRO A 267 -1.43 -2.65 36.18
CA PRO A 267 -0.25 -1.82 36.38
C PRO A 267 -0.40 -0.96 37.63
N ASP A 268 0.70 -0.70 38.33
CA ASP A 268 0.67 0.06 39.63
C ASP A 268 0.01 1.43 39.52
N PHE A 269 0.17 2.11 38.39
CA PHE A 269 -0.44 3.41 38.15
C PHE A 269 -1.98 3.36 37.94
N LEU A 270 -2.58 2.16 37.92
CA LEU A 270 -4.04 1.96 37.85
C LEU A 270 -4.62 1.37 39.15
N ASN A 271 -3.85 1.25 40.21
CA ASN A 271 -4.30 0.62 41.47
C ASN A 271 -5.48 1.38 42.13
N GLU A 272 -5.59 2.69 41.88
CA GLU A 272 -6.68 3.54 42.42
C GLU A 272 -8.01 3.37 41.67
N LEU A 273 -8.00 2.78 40.46
CA LEU A 273 -9.21 2.54 39.68
C LEU A 273 -10.10 1.49 40.36
N PRO A 274 -11.43 1.75 40.49
CA PRO A 274 -12.33 0.75 41.06
C PRO A 274 -12.38 -0.51 40.18
N PRO A 275 -12.67 -1.69 40.77
CA PRO A 275 -12.85 -2.92 39.98
C PRO A 275 -14.05 -2.81 39.05
N VAL A 276 -13.87 -3.30 37.80
CA VAL A 276 -14.92 -3.31 36.78
C VAL A 276 -15.83 -4.52 36.97
N LYS A 277 -17.10 -4.39 36.52
CA LYS A 277 -18.11 -5.44 36.61
C LYS A 277 -18.28 -6.28 35.32
N GLY A 278 -17.55 -5.93 34.28
CA GLY A 278 -17.58 -6.57 32.95
C GLY A 278 -16.56 -5.95 32.01
N PRO A 279 -16.63 -6.27 30.72
CA PRO A 279 -15.76 -5.68 29.70
C PRO A 279 -15.97 -4.17 29.58
N VAL A 280 -14.90 -3.39 29.69
CA VAL A 280 -14.94 -1.91 29.65
C VAL A 280 -13.81 -1.39 28.76
N VAL A 281 -14.13 -0.37 27.97
CA VAL A 281 -13.16 0.46 27.25
C VAL A 281 -13.24 1.88 27.85
N GLN A 282 -12.11 2.42 28.27
CA GLN A 282 -12.03 3.73 28.90
C GLN A 282 -10.86 4.53 28.33
N MET A 283 -11.07 5.82 28.14
CA MET A 283 -10.00 6.75 27.77
C MET A 283 -9.66 7.65 28.95
N ILE A 284 -8.40 7.65 29.35
CA ILE A 284 -7.90 8.54 30.40
C ILE A 284 -6.67 9.31 29.92
N SER A 285 -6.37 10.41 30.59
CA SER A 285 -5.08 11.09 30.44
C SER A 285 -4.04 10.46 31.34
N ARG A 286 -2.78 10.48 30.94
CA ARG A 286 -1.66 10.15 31.80
C ARG A 286 -1.68 11.12 33.02
N PRO A 287 -1.50 10.64 34.27
CA PRO A 287 -1.70 11.46 35.47
C PRO A 287 -0.86 12.73 35.54
N ASP A 288 0.37 12.68 35.02
CA ASP A 288 1.34 13.78 35.05
C ASP A 288 1.41 14.56 33.72
N ASN A 289 0.68 14.10 32.68
CA ASN A 289 0.72 14.72 31.35
C ASN A 289 -0.62 14.60 30.60
N PRO A 290 -1.46 15.64 30.57
CA PRO A 290 -2.78 15.62 29.96
C PRO A 290 -2.75 15.47 28.41
N TYR A 291 -1.58 15.70 27.81
CA TYR A 291 -1.38 15.54 26.35
C TYR A 291 -1.15 14.10 25.92
N ILE A 292 -0.97 13.17 26.85
CA ILE A 292 -0.83 11.73 26.58
C ILE A 292 -2.11 11.03 27.01
N LYS A 293 -2.73 10.28 26.07
CA LYS A 293 -3.94 9.51 26.34
C LYS A 293 -3.62 8.03 26.44
N MET A 294 -4.30 7.37 27.35
CA MET A 294 -4.26 5.92 27.54
C MET A 294 -5.65 5.34 27.29
N LEU A 295 -5.72 4.38 26.37
CA LEU A 295 -6.90 3.57 26.12
C LEU A 295 -6.83 2.35 27.03
N LEU A 296 -7.68 2.30 28.03
CA LEU A 296 -7.76 1.18 28.95
C LEU A 296 -8.71 0.13 28.40
N ILE A 297 -8.25 -1.10 28.31
CA ILE A 297 -9.06 -2.30 28.05
C ILE A 297 -9.16 -3.03 29.38
N LEU A 298 -10.32 -2.95 30.00
CA LEU A 298 -10.54 -3.43 31.36
C LEU A 298 -11.51 -4.60 31.39
N GLY A 299 -11.27 -5.55 32.29
CA GLY A 299 -12.12 -6.71 32.47
C GLY A 299 -12.03 -7.29 33.89
N ARG A 300 -12.97 -8.16 34.25
CA ARG A 300 -12.86 -9.00 35.44
C ARG A 300 -11.74 -10.04 35.27
N ASP A 301 -11.64 -10.54 34.03
CA ASP A 301 -10.75 -11.59 33.60
C ASP A 301 -10.38 -11.40 32.12
N ASP A 302 -9.61 -12.31 31.55
CA ASP A 302 -9.15 -12.27 30.16
C ASP A 302 -10.27 -12.41 29.14
N GLN A 303 -11.36 -13.10 29.49
CA GLN A 303 -12.52 -13.25 28.60
C GLN A 303 -13.23 -11.91 28.41
N ASP A 304 -13.28 -11.10 29.44
CA ASP A 304 -13.81 -9.75 29.35
C ASP A 304 -12.90 -8.86 28.44
N LEU A 305 -11.57 -9.00 28.53
CA LEU A 305 -10.63 -8.29 27.66
C LEU A 305 -10.84 -8.70 26.19
N LEU A 306 -10.98 -9.99 25.90
CA LEU A 306 -11.30 -10.49 24.56
C LEU A 306 -12.63 -9.93 24.05
N THR A 307 -13.64 -9.86 24.91
CA THR A 307 -14.95 -9.30 24.56
C THR A 307 -14.85 -7.82 24.22
N ALA A 308 -14.15 -7.03 25.04
CA ALA A 308 -13.92 -5.61 24.81
C ALA A 308 -13.23 -5.35 23.47
N VAL A 309 -12.14 -6.09 23.19
CA VAL A 309 -11.36 -5.96 21.95
C VAL A 309 -12.17 -6.40 20.73
N LYS A 310 -12.91 -7.50 20.82
CA LYS A 310 -13.79 -7.95 19.73
C LYS A 310 -14.86 -6.93 19.44
N GLY A 311 -15.41 -6.30 20.45
CA GLY A 311 -16.36 -5.20 20.29
C GLY A 311 -15.76 -4.00 19.54
N ILE A 312 -14.53 -3.60 19.89
CA ILE A 312 -13.79 -2.56 19.14
C ILE A 312 -13.60 -2.99 17.69
N ALA A 313 -13.12 -4.20 17.47
CA ALA A 313 -12.72 -4.66 16.15
C ALA A 313 -13.91 -4.90 15.20
N GLN A 314 -15.09 -5.23 15.72
CA GLN A 314 -16.33 -5.35 14.93
C GLN A 314 -16.92 -3.98 14.56
N GLY A 315 -16.57 -2.91 15.26
CA GLY A 315 -17.10 -1.57 15.00
C GLY A 315 -18.58 -1.37 15.33
N ASN A 316 -19.19 -2.27 16.09
CA ASN A 316 -20.63 -2.24 16.43
C ASN A 316 -20.91 -1.48 17.72
N ILE A 317 -19.89 -0.88 18.35
CA ILE A 317 -20.01 -0.13 19.58
C ILE A 317 -20.15 1.36 19.27
N LEU A 318 -21.18 1.97 19.83
CA LEU A 318 -21.28 3.43 19.83
C LEU A 318 -20.36 4.00 20.89
N PHE A 319 -19.16 4.40 20.50
CA PHE A 319 -18.21 5.06 21.38
C PHE A 319 -18.68 6.46 21.72
N ARG A 320 -18.85 6.74 23.03
CA ARG A 320 -19.25 8.05 23.53
C ARG A 320 -18.86 8.21 25.01
N GLY A 321 -18.39 9.41 25.36
CA GLY A 321 -17.95 9.72 26.71
C GLY A 321 -16.61 9.06 27.07
N GLU A 322 -16.24 9.13 28.33
CA GLU A 322 -14.95 8.66 28.81
C GLU A 322 -14.87 7.13 28.92
N THR A 323 -15.98 6.49 29.25
CA THR A 323 -16.05 5.06 29.57
C THR A 323 -17.26 4.40 28.91
N ILE A 324 -17.08 3.22 28.36
CA ILE A 324 -18.14 2.41 27.78
C ILE A 324 -18.01 0.93 28.19
N GLY A 325 -19.13 0.34 28.59
CA GLY A 325 -19.25 -1.11 28.78
C GLY A 325 -19.54 -1.80 27.47
N VAL A 326 -18.94 -2.96 27.23
CA VAL A 326 -19.17 -3.80 26.06
C VAL A 326 -20.04 -5.00 26.45
N ASP A 327 -21.35 -4.79 26.49
CA ASP A 327 -22.27 -5.81 27.01
C ASP A 327 -22.48 -6.95 26.02
N LYS A 328 -22.33 -6.71 24.72
CA LYS A 328 -22.62 -7.69 23.68
C LYS A 328 -21.68 -7.54 22.48
N VAL A 329 -21.16 -8.65 22.03
CA VAL A 329 -20.40 -8.79 20.79
C VAL A 329 -21.18 -9.68 19.84
N ASP A 330 -21.31 -9.26 18.60
CA ASP A 330 -22.01 -10.04 17.59
C ASP A 330 -21.28 -11.36 17.31
N ARG A 331 -22.04 -12.40 16.99
CA ARG A 331 -21.47 -13.68 16.59
C ARG A 331 -20.65 -13.48 15.30
N ILE A 332 -19.37 -13.84 15.35
CA ILE A 332 -18.51 -13.85 14.18
C ILE A 332 -19.01 -14.95 13.24
N LEU A 333 -19.43 -14.55 12.03
CA LEU A 333 -19.78 -15.49 10.98
C LEU A 333 -18.52 -16.05 10.34
N PRO A 334 -18.49 -17.35 9.97
CA PRO A 334 -17.37 -17.92 9.24
C PRO A 334 -17.10 -17.14 7.94
N ARG A 335 -15.86 -16.79 7.73
CA ARG A 335 -15.43 -16.13 6.51
C ARG A 335 -15.24 -17.13 5.36
N GLN A 336 -15.33 -16.61 4.13
CA GLN A 336 -14.96 -17.41 2.96
C GLN A 336 -13.46 -17.31 2.72
N PRO A 337 -12.81 -18.37 2.25
CA PRO A 337 -11.41 -18.27 1.83
C PRO A 337 -11.22 -17.19 0.76
N TYR A 338 -10.11 -16.45 0.86
CA TYR A 338 -9.70 -15.40 -0.09
C TYR A 338 -10.64 -14.19 -0.18
N ASP A 339 -11.39 -13.92 0.87
CA ASP A 339 -12.32 -12.79 0.95
C ASP A 339 -11.73 -11.55 1.65
N ALA A 340 -10.42 -11.48 1.79
CA ALA A 340 -9.73 -10.37 2.41
C ALA A 340 -10.08 -9.04 1.69
N PRO A 341 -10.51 -7.99 2.42
CA PRO A 341 -10.94 -6.74 1.81
C PRO A 341 -9.87 -6.06 0.94
N ASN A 342 -8.60 -6.21 1.28
CA ASN A 342 -7.50 -5.63 0.51
C ASN A 342 -7.10 -6.46 -0.72
N TRP A 343 -7.71 -7.62 -0.93
CA TRP A 343 -7.45 -8.49 -2.07
C TRP A 343 -8.56 -8.39 -3.12
N VAL A 344 -8.18 -8.66 -4.37
CA VAL A 344 -9.20 -8.86 -5.40
C VAL A 344 -10.01 -10.12 -5.11
N ARG A 345 -11.28 -10.07 -5.47
CA ARG A 345 -12.16 -11.23 -5.39
C ARG A 345 -11.83 -12.23 -6.49
N THR A 346 -11.79 -13.52 -6.12
CA THR A 346 -11.53 -14.63 -7.04
C THR A 346 -12.78 -15.48 -7.31
N ASP A 347 -13.91 -15.09 -6.73
CA ASP A 347 -15.24 -15.74 -6.88
C ASP A 347 -16.17 -14.98 -7.84
N ARG A 348 -15.85 -13.73 -8.20
CA ARG A 348 -16.64 -12.88 -9.09
C ARG A 348 -15.79 -11.77 -9.72
N PRO A 349 -16.23 -11.17 -10.84
CA PRO A 349 -15.68 -9.92 -11.32
C PRO A 349 -15.76 -8.82 -10.26
N MET A 350 -14.77 -7.95 -10.22
CA MET A 350 -14.67 -6.86 -9.24
C MET A 350 -14.71 -5.51 -9.94
N ASN A 351 -15.49 -4.57 -9.41
CA ASN A 351 -15.57 -3.21 -9.93
C ASN A 351 -14.35 -2.39 -9.49
N PHE A 352 -13.91 -1.45 -10.31
CA PHE A 352 -12.83 -0.53 -9.96
C PHE A 352 -13.18 0.36 -8.77
N GLY A 353 -14.46 0.70 -8.61
CA GLY A 353 -14.95 1.41 -7.44
C GLY A 353 -14.71 0.69 -6.11
N GLU A 354 -14.63 -0.66 -6.12
CA GLU A 354 -14.30 -1.47 -4.93
C GLU A 354 -12.78 -1.48 -4.63
N LEU A 355 -11.94 -1.17 -5.62
CA LEU A 355 -10.49 -1.18 -5.51
C LEU A 355 -9.89 0.19 -5.18
N LYS A 356 -10.67 1.27 -5.33
CA LYS A 356 -10.17 2.61 -5.06
C LYS A 356 -9.96 2.87 -3.57
N GLN A 357 -8.95 3.65 -3.25
CA GLN A 357 -8.56 4.00 -1.88
C GLN A 357 -9.18 5.32 -1.41
N TYR A 358 -9.53 6.22 -2.34
CA TYR A 358 -10.19 7.50 -2.07
C TYR A 358 -11.11 7.89 -3.22
N ALA A 359 -12.05 8.82 -2.97
CA ALA A 359 -13.17 9.09 -3.86
C ALA A 359 -12.75 9.54 -5.28
N GLU A 360 -11.74 10.42 -5.38
CA GLU A 360 -11.31 11.02 -6.65
C GLU A 360 -10.18 10.26 -7.35
N GLN A 361 -9.81 9.05 -6.88
CA GLN A 361 -8.65 8.31 -7.41
C GLN A 361 -8.73 8.01 -8.91
N LEU A 362 -9.95 7.80 -9.42
CA LEU A 362 -10.17 7.39 -10.81
C LEU A 362 -10.45 8.57 -11.75
N GLN A 363 -10.11 9.79 -11.36
CA GLN A 363 -10.25 10.98 -12.17
C GLN A 363 -9.01 11.86 -12.12
N SER A 364 -8.78 12.63 -13.17
CA SER A 364 -7.64 13.55 -13.28
C SER A 364 -7.96 14.69 -14.23
N ASP A 365 -7.42 15.87 -13.91
CA ASP A 365 -7.60 17.10 -14.68
C ASP A 365 -6.25 17.67 -15.08
N GLY A 366 -6.23 18.42 -16.17
CA GLY A 366 -5.07 19.18 -16.62
C GLY A 366 -4.94 19.23 -18.13
N ILE A 367 -4.04 20.07 -18.64
CA ILE A 367 -3.70 20.07 -20.07
C ILE A 367 -3.15 18.70 -20.47
N GLN A 368 -2.25 18.18 -19.63
CA GLN A 368 -1.82 16.78 -19.60
C GLN A 368 -2.24 16.21 -18.24
N PRO A 369 -3.35 15.47 -18.15
CA PRO A 369 -3.81 14.90 -16.90
C PRO A 369 -2.75 13.99 -16.26
N ASN A 370 -2.67 14.00 -14.93
CA ASN A 370 -1.80 13.07 -14.24
C ASN A 370 -2.27 11.63 -14.46
N PRO A 371 -1.36 10.66 -14.48
CA PRO A 371 -1.74 9.25 -14.59
C PRO A 371 -2.67 8.82 -13.47
N ILE A 372 -3.72 8.10 -13.83
CA ILE A 372 -4.61 7.43 -12.87
C ILE A 372 -3.99 6.09 -12.53
N THR A 373 -3.87 5.78 -11.25
CA THR A 373 -3.28 4.50 -10.78
C THR A 373 -4.25 3.75 -9.89
N LEU A 374 -4.28 2.42 -10.05
CA LEU A 374 -5.10 1.51 -9.28
C LEU A 374 -4.25 0.33 -8.78
N ASN A 375 -4.26 0.08 -7.48
CA ASN A 375 -3.54 -1.05 -6.91
C ASN A 375 -4.41 -2.31 -6.96
N ILE A 376 -3.81 -3.42 -7.37
CA ILE A 376 -4.45 -4.72 -7.51
C ILE A 376 -3.64 -5.73 -6.70
N ASN A 377 -4.15 -6.10 -5.53
CA ASN A 377 -3.49 -7.08 -4.67
C ASN A 377 -4.12 -8.45 -4.91
N LEU A 378 -3.29 -9.43 -5.25
CA LEU A 378 -3.72 -10.79 -5.53
C LEU A 378 -3.42 -11.70 -4.35
N PRO A 379 -4.26 -12.72 -4.08
CA PRO A 379 -3.84 -13.85 -3.27
C PRO A 379 -2.56 -14.45 -3.84
N PRO A 380 -1.51 -14.70 -3.03
CA PRO A 380 -0.20 -15.11 -3.54
C PRO A 380 -0.20 -16.52 -4.16
N ASP A 381 -1.18 -17.35 -3.82
CA ASP A 381 -1.37 -18.69 -4.33
C ASP A 381 -2.32 -18.77 -5.54
N LEU A 382 -2.70 -17.61 -6.11
CA LEU A 382 -3.52 -17.59 -7.32
C LEU A 382 -2.72 -18.14 -8.50
N PHE A 383 -3.14 -19.28 -9.03
CA PHE A 383 -2.44 -19.98 -10.08
C PHE A 383 -2.78 -19.41 -11.46
N LEU A 384 -1.93 -18.53 -11.95
CA LEU A 384 -2.11 -17.81 -13.21
C LEU A 384 -1.39 -18.47 -14.40
N ILE A 385 -0.65 -19.56 -14.17
CA ILE A 385 0.06 -20.30 -15.21
C ILE A 385 -0.97 -21.04 -16.08
N ASN A 386 -0.82 -20.97 -17.39
CA ASN A 386 -1.72 -21.59 -18.38
C ASN A 386 -3.14 -20.99 -18.46
N SER A 387 -3.33 -19.77 -17.98
CA SER A 387 -4.61 -19.08 -18.15
C SER A 387 -4.72 -18.45 -19.53
N SER A 388 -5.95 -18.33 -20.03
CA SER A 388 -6.23 -17.62 -21.30
C SER A 388 -6.00 -16.11 -21.19
N GLY A 389 -5.75 -15.57 -19.99
CA GLY A 389 -5.61 -14.16 -19.69
C GLY A 389 -6.69 -13.69 -18.72
N ILE A 390 -6.66 -12.42 -18.37
CA ILE A 390 -7.58 -11.78 -17.43
C ILE A 390 -8.49 -10.85 -18.20
N ASP A 391 -9.80 -11.03 -18.04
CA ASP A 391 -10.79 -10.16 -18.68
C ASP A 391 -10.97 -8.87 -17.89
N MET A 392 -10.85 -7.76 -18.59
CA MET A 392 -11.08 -6.43 -18.06
C MET A 392 -12.03 -5.67 -18.95
N ARG A 393 -13.14 -5.21 -18.39
CA ARG A 393 -14.06 -4.30 -19.07
C ARG A 393 -13.80 -2.90 -18.59
N LEU A 394 -13.16 -2.10 -19.42
CA LEU A 394 -12.81 -0.72 -19.13
C LEU A 394 -13.87 0.22 -19.71
N LYS A 395 -14.42 1.07 -18.85
CA LYS A 395 -15.26 2.21 -19.21
C LYS A 395 -14.56 3.48 -18.79
N TYR A 396 -14.50 4.45 -19.70
CA TYR A 396 -13.80 5.70 -19.45
C TYR A 396 -14.46 6.85 -20.17
N ARG A 397 -14.35 8.03 -19.59
CA ARG A 397 -14.81 9.30 -20.14
C ARG A 397 -13.63 10.25 -20.23
N TYR A 398 -13.66 11.09 -21.24
CA TYR A 398 -12.57 12.01 -21.50
C TYR A 398 -13.01 13.22 -22.29
N THR A 399 -12.32 14.34 -22.07
CA THR A 399 -12.51 15.53 -22.92
C THR A 399 -12.12 15.19 -24.35
N SER A 400 -13.00 15.47 -25.30
CA SER A 400 -12.77 15.15 -26.72
C SER A 400 -11.47 15.80 -27.24
N PRO A 401 -10.54 15.03 -27.82
CA PRO A 401 -9.32 15.59 -28.41
C PRO A 401 -9.63 16.56 -29.55
N GLN A 402 -8.82 17.58 -29.67
CA GLN A 402 -8.94 18.55 -30.77
C GLN A 402 -8.50 17.99 -32.13
N LEU A 403 -7.53 17.06 -32.10
CA LEU A 403 -6.99 16.40 -33.28
C LEU A 403 -7.41 14.96 -33.35
N LYS A 404 -7.85 14.50 -34.54
CA LYS A 404 -8.23 13.10 -34.76
C LYS A 404 -7.02 12.17 -34.68
N ASN A 405 -7.17 11.06 -33.96
CA ASN A 405 -6.23 9.94 -33.90
C ASN A 405 -4.81 10.27 -33.38
N THR A 406 -4.65 11.36 -32.64
CA THR A 406 -3.34 11.74 -32.13
C THR A 406 -3.22 11.55 -30.60
N SER A 407 -4.34 11.63 -29.90
CA SER A 407 -4.40 11.43 -28.45
C SER A 407 -4.75 10.00 -28.13
N ARG A 408 -4.22 9.49 -27.01
CA ARG A 408 -4.37 8.08 -26.64
C ARG A 408 -4.50 7.88 -25.14
N LEU A 409 -5.07 6.77 -24.76
CA LEU A 409 -5.03 6.21 -23.41
C LEU A 409 -4.05 5.03 -23.44
N SER A 410 -2.92 5.16 -22.75
CA SER A 410 -1.93 4.10 -22.56
C SER A 410 -2.17 3.39 -21.24
N ILE A 411 -2.27 2.07 -21.30
CA ILE A 411 -2.47 1.21 -20.13
C ILE A 411 -1.18 0.45 -19.86
N SER A 412 -0.71 0.52 -18.62
CA SER A 412 0.44 -0.26 -18.16
C SER A 412 0.16 -0.96 -16.85
N LEU A 413 0.80 -2.11 -16.63
CA LEU A 413 0.72 -2.91 -15.42
C LEU A 413 2.15 -3.17 -14.91
N ASN A 414 2.44 -2.78 -13.67
CA ASN A 414 3.79 -2.89 -13.08
C ASN A 414 4.87 -2.25 -13.97
N ASN A 415 4.60 -1.08 -14.55
CA ASN A 415 5.43 -0.37 -15.53
C ASN A 415 5.67 -1.14 -16.86
N GLN A 416 4.96 -2.23 -17.10
CA GLN A 416 4.98 -2.92 -18.39
C GLN A 416 3.80 -2.46 -19.23
N PHE A 417 4.07 -2.09 -20.47
CA PHE A 417 3.03 -1.69 -21.43
C PHE A 417 2.06 -2.84 -21.67
N VAL A 418 0.77 -2.53 -21.65
CA VAL A 418 -0.31 -3.47 -21.95
C VAL A 418 -0.93 -3.15 -23.29
N GLN A 419 -1.48 -1.92 -23.43
CA GLN A 419 -2.21 -1.53 -24.63
C GLN A 419 -2.36 -0.01 -24.73
N ASP A 420 -2.44 0.49 -25.99
CA ASP A 420 -2.87 1.85 -26.31
C ASP A 420 -4.27 1.83 -26.92
N LEU A 421 -5.11 2.77 -26.50
CA LEU A 421 -6.43 3.03 -27.03
C LEU A 421 -6.45 4.45 -27.60
N THR A 422 -6.78 4.61 -28.88
CA THR A 422 -6.90 5.92 -29.51
C THR A 422 -8.16 6.63 -29.01
N LEU A 423 -8.03 7.86 -28.51
CA LEU A 423 -9.14 8.69 -28.09
C LEU A 423 -9.83 9.29 -29.32
N LYS A 424 -11.14 9.06 -29.42
CA LYS A 424 -11.95 9.50 -30.55
C LYS A 424 -12.42 10.94 -30.35
N THR A 425 -12.48 11.73 -31.44
CA THR A 425 -13.07 13.07 -31.40
C THR A 425 -14.59 12.98 -31.38
N GLY A 426 -15.26 13.77 -30.53
CA GLY A 426 -16.71 13.82 -30.43
C GLY A 426 -17.37 12.74 -29.59
N HIS A 427 -16.60 11.99 -28.80
CA HIS A 427 -17.10 10.99 -27.86
C HIS A 427 -16.67 11.34 -26.45
N ASP A 428 -17.63 11.44 -25.54
CA ASP A 428 -17.39 11.74 -24.13
C ASP A 428 -17.23 10.48 -23.28
N GLU A 429 -17.71 9.33 -23.78
CA GLU A 429 -17.68 8.05 -23.09
C GLU A 429 -17.33 6.92 -24.05
N ASP A 430 -16.46 6.00 -23.62
CA ASP A 430 -16.11 4.79 -24.39
C ASP A 430 -16.05 3.57 -23.46
N SER A 431 -16.29 2.39 -24.00
CA SER A 431 -16.26 1.12 -23.30
C SER A 431 -15.51 0.08 -24.12
N GLN A 432 -14.50 -0.53 -23.53
CA GLN A 432 -13.64 -1.52 -24.15
C GLN A 432 -13.60 -2.81 -23.32
N LEU A 433 -13.70 -3.94 -23.99
CA LEU A 433 -13.38 -5.23 -23.41
C LEU A 433 -11.93 -5.54 -23.75
N LEU A 434 -11.09 -5.64 -22.73
CA LEU A 434 -9.66 -5.94 -22.86
C LEU A 434 -9.38 -7.32 -22.30
N HIS A 435 -8.58 -8.07 -23.03
CA HIS A 435 -8.08 -9.36 -22.62
C HIS A 435 -6.59 -9.25 -22.30
N LEU A 436 -6.25 -9.34 -21.00
CA LEU A 436 -4.87 -9.27 -20.52
C LEU A 436 -4.24 -10.66 -20.66
N SER A 437 -3.49 -10.89 -21.74
CA SER A 437 -2.80 -12.15 -21.95
C SER A 437 -1.62 -12.31 -20.98
N LEU A 438 -1.63 -13.39 -20.21
CA LEU A 438 -0.54 -13.76 -19.28
C LEU A 438 0.56 -14.59 -19.95
N LEU A 439 0.28 -15.14 -21.12
CA LEU A 439 1.17 -16.02 -21.88
C LEU A 439 1.34 -15.50 -23.31
N GLN A 440 1.96 -14.35 -23.49
CA GLN A 440 2.43 -13.95 -24.80
C GLN A 440 3.84 -14.52 -25.02
N GLY A 441 3.98 -15.51 -25.86
CA GLY A 441 5.29 -15.95 -26.29
C GLY A 441 5.41 -17.34 -26.89
N LEU A 442 4.38 -18.19 -26.86
CA LEU A 442 4.53 -19.56 -27.36
C LEU A 442 3.73 -19.92 -28.62
N LEU A 443 2.72 -19.16 -29.02
CA LEU A 443 1.83 -19.58 -30.15
C LEU A 443 1.43 -18.47 -31.13
N ASP A 444 1.86 -17.22 -30.97
CA ASP A 444 1.54 -16.18 -31.97
C ASP A 444 2.70 -16.00 -32.95
N GLY A 445 2.66 -16.79 -34.03
CA GLY A 445 3.61 -16.72 -35.15
C GLY A 445 3.43 -15.50 -36.06
N SER A 446 2.72 -14.47 -35.66
CA SER A 446 2.53 -13.24 -36.41
C SER A 446 2.84 -11.99 -35.59
N LYS A 447 4.06 -11.52 -35.83
CA LYS A 447 4.56 -10.17 -35.53
C LYS A 447 5.13 -9.88 -34.12
N ASP A 448 6.44 -9.74 -34.19
CA ASP A 448 7.34 -8.98 -33.33
C ASP A 448 7.47 -9.42 -31.87
N LEU A 449 8.37 -10.30 -31.73
CA LEU A 449 9.42 -10.48 -30.72
C LEU A 449 9.36 -9.48 -29.55
N ASN A 450 9.27 -10.04 -28.33
CA ASN A 450 9.64 -9.44 -27.06
C ASN A 450 8.63 -8.46 -26.42
N ILE A 451 7.36 -8.85 -26.29
CA ILE A 451 6.58 -8.35 -25.18
C ILE A 451 6.81 -9.33 -24.01
N PRO A 452 7.52 -8.93 -22.95
CA PRO A 452 7.66 -9.80 -21.79
C PRO A 452 6.27 -10.13 -21.25
N ALA A 453 6.03 -11.41 -20.95
CA ALA A 453 4.79 -11.85 -20.32
C ALA A 453 4.48 -10.96 -19.13
N LEU A 454 3.27 -10.45 -19.04
CA LEU A 454 2.81 -9.64 -17.92
C LEU A 454 3.03 -10.42 -16.63
N LYS A 455 3.97 -9.95 -15.81
CA LYS A 455 4.27 -10.58 -14.52
C LYS A 455 3.34 -9.96 -13.48
N LEU A 456 2.38 -10.74 -13.05
CA LEU A 456 1.56 -10.42 -11.90
C LEU A 456 2.24 -10.96 -10.63
N GLY A 457 2.41 -10.08 -9.66
CA GLY A 457 2.85 -10.43 -8.32
C GLY A 457 1.69 -10.39 -7.31
N ALA A 458 2.00 -10.51 -6.03
CA ALA A 458 1.01 -10.31 -4.98
C ALA A 458 0.49 -8.86 -4.94
N VAL A 459 1.34 -7.89 -5.23
CA VAL A 459 0.99 -6.46 -5.34
C VAL A 459 1.24 -6.00 -6.77
N ASN A 460 0.23 -5.40 -7.37
CA ASN A 460 0.30 -4.91 -8.74
C ASN A 460 -0.25 -3.50 -8.81
N GLN A 461 0.32 -2.68 -9.69
CA GLN A 461 -0.16 -1.34 -9.98
C GLN A 461 -0.56 -1.25 -11.45
N MET A 462 -1.83 -1.00 -11.69
CA MET A 462 -2.35 -0.63 -13.00
C MET A 462 -2.32 0.88 -13.14
N ARG A 463 -1.87 1.36 -14.29
CA ARG A 463 -1.70 2.77 -14.59
C ARG A 463 -2.34 3.11 -15.93
N PHE A 464 -3.11 4.18 -15.93
CA PHE A 464 -3.80 4.75 -17.08
C PHE A 464 -3.23 6.14 -17.36
N ASP A 465 -2.55 6.29 -18.48
CA ASP A 465 -1.97 7.56 -18.95
C ASP A 465 -2.79 8.08 -20.11
N PHE A 466 -3.46 9.23 -19.92
CA PHE A 466 -4.15 9.94 -20.98
C PHE A 466 -3.18 10.95 -21.60
N ASP A 467 -2.72 10.68 -22.81
CA ASP A 467 -1.74 11.46 -23.53
C ASP A 467 -2.47 12.30 -24.60
N TYR A 468 -2.61 13.59 -24.33
CA TYR A 468 -3.27 14.52 -25.24
C TYR A 468 -2.27 15.23 -26.12
N THR A 469 -2.49 15.16 -27.43
CA THR A 469 -1.78 16.00 -28.40
C THR A 469 -2.52 17.32 -28.53
N SER A 470 -1.92 18.40 -28.02
CA SER A 470 -2.46 19.74 -28.12
C SER A 470 -2.01 20.41 -29.43
N LEU A 471 -2.91 21.09 -30.11
CA LEU A 471 -2.54 22.09 -31.12
C LEU A 471 -1.98 23.31 -30.39
N LEU A 472 -0.66 23.33 -30.27
CA LEU A 472 0.01 24.52 -29.77
C LEU A 472 0.37 25.38 -30.99
N ALA A 473 -0.21 26.60 -31.05
CA ALA A 473 0.00 27.50 -32.16
C ALA A 473 1.50 27.75 -32.39
N SER A 474 1.96 27.47 -33.58
CA SER A 474 3.17 28.08 -34.10
C SER A 474 2.72 29.31 -34.86
N GLY A 475 2.91 30.49 -34.26
CA GLY A 475 2.68 31.76 -34.98
C GLY A 475 3.67 31.86 -36.15
N THR A 476 3.16 32.02 -37.36
CA THR A 476 3.95 32.58 -38.45
C THR A 476 4.14 34.08 -38.18
N GLU A 477 5.28 34.64 -38.57
CA GLU A 477 5.57 36.07 -38.39
C GLU A 477 4.34 36.94 -38.73
N GLY A 478 3.84 37.66 -37.73
CA GLY A 478 2.75 38.61 -37.85
C GLY A 478 1.35 38.16 -37.47
N ARG A 479 1.11 36.91 -37.07
CA ARG A 479 -0.18 36.44 -36.52
C ARG A 479 0.04 35.54 -35.31
N CYS A 480 -0.25 36.08 -34.13
CA CYS A 480 -0.34 35.30 -32.92
C CYS A 480 -1.76 34.73 -32.80
N GLU A 481 -1.91 33.45 -32.97
CA GLU A 481 -3.12 32.77 -32.56
C GLU A 481 -2.91 32.23 -31.12
N THR A 482 -3.56 32.89 -30.17
CA THR A 482 -3.55 32.42 -28.77
C THR A 482 -4.61 31.34 -28.64
N TYR A 483 -4.20 30.10 -28.52
CA TYR A 483 -5.11 29.03 -28.13
C TYR A 483 -5.21 28.99 -26.60
N ASN A 484 -6.38 29.21 -26.07
CA ASN A 484 -6.70 28.92 -24.70
C ASN A 484 -6.73 27.38 -24.55
N THR A 485 -5.71 26.83 -23.91
CA THR A 485 -5.71 25.45 -23.56
C THR A 485 -6.72 25.19 -22.44
N VAL A 486 -7.84 24.57 -22.78
CA VAL A 486 -8.80 24.11 -21.78
C VAL A 486 -8.25 22.88 -21.09
N PRO A 487 -8.29 22.79 -19.76
CA PRO A 487 -7.90 21.58 -19.06
C PRO A 487 -8.74 20.39 -19.54
N ASN A 488 -8.09 19.28 -19.83
CA ASN A 488 -8.76 18.02 -20.11
C ASN A 488 -9.24 17.41 -18.79
N HIS A 489 -10.42 16.83 -18.80
CA HIS A 489 -10.97 16.06 -17.70
C HIS A 489 -11.09 14.61 -18.14
N VAL A 490 -10.52 13.69 -17.35
CA VAL A 490 -10.51 12.26 -17.65
C VAL A 490 -10.98 11.46 -16.44
N VAL A 491 -11.77 10.45 -16.70
CA VAL A 491 -12.37 9.59 -15.66
C VAL A 491 -12.31 8.14 -16.12
N ILE A 492 -11.82 7.27 -15.29
CA ILE A 492 -12.09 5.82 -15.37
C ILE A 492 -13.33 5.56 -14.52
N ASP A 493 -14.34 4.95 -15.13
CA ASP A 493 -15.62 4.73 -14.48
C ASP A 493 -15.51 3.66 -13.37
N ASP A 494 -16.12 3.92 -12.23
CA ASP A 494 -16.18 2.99 -11.08
C ASP A 494 -16.77 1.63 -11.45
N SER A 495 -17.63 1.57 -12.49
CA SER A 495 -18.25 0.34 -12.99
C SER A 495 -17.36 -0.44 -13.97
N SER A 496 -16.14 0.02 -14.25
CA SER A 496 -15.13 -0.82 -14.92
C SER A 496 -14.87 -2.06 -14.10
N THR A 497 -14.66 -3.21 -14.75
CA THR A 497 -14.49 -4.49 -14.04
C THR A 497 -13.20 -5.18 -14.45
N ILE A 498 -12.61 -5.89 -13.50
CA ILE A 498 -11.54 -6.86 -13.73
C ILE A 498 -11.97 -8.22 -13.16
N ASP A 499 -11.71 -9.30 -13.89
CA ASP A 499 -12.21 -10.62 -13.55
C ASP A 499 -11.07 -11.60 -13.30
N PHE A 500 -10.92 -11.99 -12.02
CA PHE A 500 -10.03 -13.06 -11.58
C PHE A 500 -10.81 -14.32 -11.19
N SER A 501 -12.10 -14.40 -11.50
CA SER A 501 -12.90 -15.58 -11.21
C SER A 501 -12.50 -16.78 -12.08
N GLY A 502 -12.64 -17.96 -11.53
CA GLY A 502 -12.30 -19.19 -12.25
C GLY A 502 -10.84 -19.62 -12.18
N TYR A 503 -9.94 -18.78 -11.66
CA TYR A 503 -8.56 -19.18 -11.37
C TYR A 503 -8.49 -20.05 -10.13
N ARG A 504 -7.56 -20.99 -10.14
CA ARG A 504 -7.34 -21.91 -9.01
C ARG A 504 -6.35 -21.34 -8.02
N HIS A 505 -6.43 -21.81 -6.80
CA HIS A 505 -5.46 -21.55 -5.74
C HIS A 505 -4.51 -22.74 -5.65
N PHE A 506 -3.24 -22.50 -5.97
CA PHE A 506 -2.20 -23.53 -5.93
C PHE A 506 -0.81 -22.88 -5.94
N MET A 507 -0.01 -23.21 -4.94
CA MET A 507 1.35 -22.67 -4.82
C MET A 507 2.29 -23.68 -4.16
N ALA A 508 3.56 -23.62 -4.57
CA ALA A 508 4.63 -24.40 -3.94
C ALA A 508 5.03 -23.75 -2.61
N MET A 509 5.01 -24.53 -1.55
CA MET A 509 5.35 -24.13 -0.20
C MET A 509 6.57 -24.93 0.31
N PRO A 510 7.31 -24.47 1.32
CA PRO A 510 7.15 -23.17 2.00
C PRO A 510 7.61 -22.00 1.13
N ASP A 511 6.95 -20.85 1.28
CA ASP A 511 7.31 -19.60 0.63
C ASP A 511 7.20 -18.43 1.62
N LEU A 512 8.35 -18.02 2.16
CA LEU A 512 8.41 -16.91 3.11
C LEU A 512 8.16 -15.55 2.46
N ARG A 513 8.28 -15.42 1.13
CA ARG A 513 7.90 -14.19 0.42
C ARG A 513 6.40 -13.97 0.47
N ALA A 514 5.61 -15.03 0.29
CA ALA A 514 4.17 -14.99 0.45
C ALA A 514 3.75 -14.62 1.88
N PHE A 515 4.48 -15.13 2.88
CA PHE A 515 4.28 -14.73 4.27
C PHE A 515 4.60 -13.25 4.50
N ALA A 516 5.77 -12.79 4.10
CA ALA A 516 6.24 -11.43 4.36
C ALA A 516 5.39 -10.35 3.66
N ASN A 517 4.87 -10.63 2.45
CA ASN A 517 4.18 -9.65 1.61
C ASN A 517 2.65 -9.81 1.58
N ALA A 518 2.12 -10.96 1.98
CA ALA A 518 0.68 -11.22 1.96
C ALA A 518 0.15 -11.90 3.24
N GLY A 519 1.00 -12.21 4.22
CA GLY A 519 0.61 -12.93 5.42
C GLY A 519 0.21 -14.40 5.18
N PHE A 520 0.47 -14.94 3.96
CA PHE A 520 0.08 -16.31 3.60
C PHE A 520 1.00 -17.34 4.27
N PRO A 521 0.48 -18.48 4.76
CA PRO A 521 -0.86 -19.04 4.53
C PRO A 521 -1.94 -18.55 5.51
N PHE A 522 -1.60 -17.82 6.55
CA PHE A 522 -2.54 -17.40 7.61
C PHE A 522 -3.67 -16.52 7.08
N SER A 523 -3.37 -15.64 6.13
CA SER A 523 -4.31 -14.70 5.50
C SER A 523 -5.32 -15.34 4.55
N ARG A 524 -5.26 -16.67 4.33
CA ARG A 524 -6.25 -17.38 3.50
C ARG A 524 -7.69 -17.15 3.98
N LEU A 525 -7.89 -17.13 5.29
CA LEU A 525 -9.10 -16.61 5.92
C LEU A 525 -8.74 -15.28 6.59
N ALA A 526 -9.35 -14.19 6.16
CA ALA A 526 -8.97 -12.85 6.61
C ALA A 526 -9.09 -12.64 8.12
N ASP A 527 -9.99 -13.38 8.79
CA ASP A 527 -10.18 -13.36 10.24
C ASP A 527 -9.21 -14.28 11.01
N LEU A 528 -8.32 -14.99 10.31
CA LEU A 528 -7.37 -15.96 10.86
C LEU A 528 -8.02 -17.10 11.67
N SER A 529 -9.26 -17.47 11.37
CA SER A 529 -9.98 -18.54 12.10
C SER A 529 -9.36 -19.95 11.95
N GLN A 530 -8.47 -20.17 10.98
CA GLN A 530 -7.69 -21.39 10.82
C GLN A 530 -6.21 -21.20 11.21
N THR A 531 -5.90 -20.21 12.03
CA THR A 531 -4.55 -19.91 12.50
C THR A 531 -4.47 -20.08 14.01
N LEU A 532 -3.43 -20.77 14.46
CA LEU A 532 -3.09 -20.90 15.86
C LEU A 532 -1.73 -20.26 16.12
N LEU A 533 -1.73 -19.24 16.97
CA LEU A 533 -0.51 -18.62 17.48
C LEU A 533 0.06 -19.52 18.58
N VAL A 534 1.31 -19.93 18.40
CA VAL A 534 2.04 -20.72 19.40
C VAL A 534 3.10 -19.81 20.01
N VAL A 535 2.95 -19.52 21.29
CA VAL A 535 3.80 -18.59 22.02
C VAL A 535 4.42 -19.25 23.24
N GLN A 536 5.48 -18.65 23.76
CA GLN A 536 6.08 -19.11 25.00
C GLN A 536 5.29 -18.59 26.21
N PRO A 537 5.19 -19.36 27.30
CA PRO A 537 4.70 -18.83 28.57
C PRO A 537 5.64 -17.74 29.07
N GLN A 538 5.08 -16.67 29.64
CA GLN A 538 5.81 -15.52 30.17
C GLN A 538 6.77 -14.87 29.15
N PRO A 539 6.27 -14.39 28.01
CA PRO A 539 7.12 -13.80 26.99
C PRO A 539 7.85 -12.54 27.49
N GLN A 540 9.05 -12.31 26.98
CA GLN A 540 9.73 -11.04 27.15
C GLN A 540 9.01 -9.92 26.37
N PRO A 541 9.12 -8.65 26.74
CA PRO A 541 8.46 -7.55 26.02
C PRO A 541 8.73 -7.55 24.53
N VAL A 542 9.97 -7.80 24.10
CA VAL A 542 10.35 -7.81 22.68
C VAL A 542 9.71 -8.96 21.90
N GLN A 543 9.52 -10.13 22.53
CA GLN A 543 8.83 -11.28 21.90
C GLN A 543 7.34 -10.96 21.68
N LEU A 544 6.72 -10.35 22.67
CA LEU A 544 5.34 -9.88 22.53
C LEU A 544 5.22 -8.78 21.48
N THR A 545 6.17 -7.85 21.43
CA THR A 545 6.25 -6.85 20.33
C THR A 545 6.31 -7.54 18.98
N THR A 546 7.13 -8.59 18.82
CA THR A 546 7.21 -9.35 17.56
C THR A 546 5.86 -9.98 17.19
N LEU A 547 5.15 -10.56 18.15
CA LEU A 547 3.81 -11.08 17.94
C LEU A 547 2.85 -9.99 17.45
N LEU A 548 2.81 -8.87 18.18
CA LEU A 548 1.87 -7.78 17.91
C LEU A 548 2.18 -7.08 16.58
N ASP A 549 3.46 -6.85 16.26
CA ASP A 549 3.89 -6.28 14.98
C ASP A 549 3.52 -7.23 13.80
N THR A 550 3.70 -8.54 13.99
CA THR A 550 3.33 -9.54 12.98
C THR A 550 1.82 -9.56 12.76
N MET A 551 1.03 -9.54 13.84
CA MET A 551 -0.43 -9.50 13.75
C MET A 551 -0.93 -8.20 13.13
N GLY A 552 -0.33 -7.06 13.48
CA GLY A 552 -0.60 -5.79 12.86
C GLY A 552 -0.30 -5.80 11.35
N ASN A 553 0.83 -6.39 10.96
CA ASN A 553 1.19 -6.53 9.55
C ASN A 553 0.18 -7.40 8.78
N ILE A 554 -0.24 -8.55 9.33
CA ILE A 554 -1.27 -9.39 8.69
C ILE A 554 -2.60 -8.62 8.58
N GLY A 555 -3.00 -7.87 9.62
CA GLY A 555 -4.17 -7.01 9.57
C GLY A 555 -4.08 -5.95 8.47
N ALA A 556 -2.93 -5.30 8.31
CA ALA A 556 -2.68 -4.34 7.24
C ALA A 556 -2.76 -4.97 5.84
N LEU A 557 -2.21 -6.17 5.67
CA LEU A 557 -2.19 -6.89 4.39
C LEU A 557 -3.57 -7.42 3.98
N THR A 558 -4.37 -7.90 4.95
CA THR A 558 -5.72 -8.42 4.68
C THR A 558 -6.79 -7.33 4.63
N GLY A 559 -6.58 -6.23 5.36
CA GLY A 559 -7.61 -5.20 5.59
C GLY A 559 -8.72 -5.65 6.54
N TYR A 560 -8.52 -6.74 7.28
CA TYR A 560 -9.49 -7.29 8.23
C TYR A 560 -8.84 -7.69 9.56
N PRO A 561 -9.50 -7.43 10.72
CA PRO A 561 -8.96 -7.80 12.00
C PRO A 561 -9.01 -9.32 12.24
N ALA A 562 -8.01 -9.84 12.93
CA ALA A 562 -7.84 -11.27 13.21
C ALA A 562 -8.81 -11.78 14.30
N LEU A 563 -10.11 -11.63 14.10
CA LEU A 563 -11.16 -11.91 15.10
C LEU A 563 -11.27 -13.39 15.48
N GLY A 564 -10.86 -14.29 14.58
CA GLY A 564 -10.97 -15.73 14.75
C GLY A 564 -9.68 -16.42 15.21
N VAL A 565 -8.58 -15.67 15.36
CA VAL A 565 -7.28 -16.25 15.68
C VAL A 565 -7.28 -16.96 17.04
N GLY A 566 -6.72 -18.17 17.06
CA GLY A 566 -6.44 -18.90 18.31
C GLY A 566 -5.05 -18.58 18.86
N LEU A 567 -4.85 -18.74 20.17
CA LEU A 567 -3.53 -18.63 20.81
C LEU A 567 -3.35 -19.73 21.84
N THR A 568 -2.15 -20.28 21.92
CA THR A 568 -1.80 -21.29 22.91
C THR A 568 -0.34 -21.19 23.33
N GLU A 569 -0.10 -21.51 24.60
CA GLU A 569 1.23 -21.73 25.18
C GLU A 569 1.54 -23.24 25.26
N ASP A 570 0.54 -24.10 24.97
CA ASP A 570 0.63 -25.55 25.10
C ASP A 570 0.88 -26.21 23.72
N ALA A 571 2.01 -26.91 23.63
CA ALA A 571 2.39 -27.69 22.46
C ALA A 571 1.41 -28.85 22.15
N ALA A 572 0.78 -29.45 23.18
CA ALA A 572 -0.19 -30.52 22.96
C ALA A 572 -1.44 -30.01 22.23
N LYS A 573 -1.87 -28.78 22.53
CA LYS A 573 -2.97 -28.15 21.81
C LYS A 573 -2.61 -27.83 20.35
N ALA A 574 -1.35 -27.42 20.09
CA ALA A 574 -0.86 -27.21 18.72
C ALA A 574 -0.89 -28.49 17.89
N LYS A 575 -0.60 -29.68 18.51
CA LYS A 575 -0.67 -30.98 17.85
C LYS A 575 -2.10 -31.42 17.50
N SER A 576 -3.05 -31.09 18.35
CA SER A 576 -4.44 -31.57 18.23
C SER A 576 -5.34 -30.63 17.41
N THR A 577 -4.89 -29.42 17.09
CA THR A 577 -5.68 -28.40 16.38
C THR A 577 -5.35 -28.39 14.88
N ASP A 578 -6.33 -28.65 14.03
CA ASP A 578 -6.17 -28.55 12.56
C ASP A 578 -6.11 -27.08 12.13
N ALA A 579 -4.93 -26.47 12.26
CA ALA A 579 -4.68 -25.07 11.94
C ALA A 579 -3.26 -24.85 11.40
N ASP A 580 -3.08 -23.74 10.67
CA ASP A 580 -1.77 -23.23 10.34
C ASP A 580 -1.12 -22.62 11.59
N LEU A 581 0.15 -22.93 11.86
CA LEU A 581 0.84 -22.53 13.09
C LEU A 581 1.77 -21.35 12.86
N LEU A 582 1.55 -20.25 13.57
CA LEU A 582 2.48 -19.14 13.67
C LEU A 582 3.18 -19.18 15.02
N VAL A 583 4.46 -19.53 15.02
CA VAL A 583 5.27 -19.74 16.23
C VAL A 583 6.12 -18.48 16.48
N ILE A 584 6.03 -17.92 17.69
CA ILE A 584 6.85 -16.79 18.11
C ILE A 584 7.76 -17.22 19.27
N GLY A 585 9.06 -17.11 19.04
CA GLY A 585 10.07 -17.54 20.02
C GLY A 585 10.59 -18.94 19.73
N ASN A 586 10.96 -19.68 20.78
CA ASN A 586 11.49 -21.02 20.60
C ASN A 586 10.40 -22.01 20.17
N LEU A 587 10.77 -22.92 19.29
CA LEU A 587 9.90 -24.03 18.93
C LEU A 587 9.54 -24.88 20.18
N PRO A 588 8.30 -25.34 20.29
CA PRO A 588 7.90 -26.32 21.26
C PRO A 588 8.84 -27.54 21.24
N ALA A 589 9.11 -28.12 22.41
CA ALA A 589 10.06 -29.23 22.55
C ALA A 589 9.76 -30.39 21.59
N ASP A 590 8.48 -30.63 21.35
CA ASP A 590 8.00 -31.70 20.47
C ASP A 590 8.26 -31.43 18.96
N LEU A 591 8.38 -30.17 18.55
CA LEU A 591 8.84 -29.81 17.20
C LEU A 591 10.37 -29.88 17.08
N ARG A 592 11.06 -30.09 18.22
CA ARG A 592 12.51 -30.24 18.31
C ARG A 592 12.95 -31.70 18.45
N ASP A 593 12.02 -32.63 18.71
CA ASP A 593 12.38 -34.01 19.05
C ASP A 593 12.68 -34.82 17.78
N ASP A 594 13.90 -35.38 17.75
CA ASP A 594 14.43 -36.30 16.71
C ASP A 594 13.64 -37.60 16.55
N SER A 595 12.69 -37.89 17.45
CA SER A 595 11.93 -39.14 17.45
C SER A 595 10.76 -39.16 16.46
N MET A 596 10.35 -38.03 15.92
CA MET A 596 9.41 -37.97 14.80
C MET A 596 10.19 -38.00 13.48
N ARG A 597 10.71 -39.16 13.16
CA ARG A 597 11.45 -39.46 11.95
C ARG A 597 10.55 -39.58 10.71
N ASP A 598 10.08 -38.49 10.23
CA ASP A 598 10.22 -38.19 8.81
C ASP A 598 11.48 -37.29 8.69
N GLU A 599 12.59 -37.94 8.44
CA GLU A 599 13.97 -37.58 8.79
C GLU A 599 14.50 -36.22 8.26
N LYS A 600 13.71 -35.45 7.50
CA LYS A 600 14.20 -34.23 6.82
C LYS A 600 13.56 -32.93 7.25
N LYS A 601 12.37 -32.93 7.86
CA LYS A 601 11.59 -31.73 8.10
C LYS A 601 11.86 -31.05 9.45
N ALA A 602 12.03 -31.83 10.50
CA ALA A 602 12.30 -31.31 11.84
C ALA A 602 13.78 -30.99 12.08
N SER A 603 14.70 -31.70 11.43
CA SER A 603 16.14 -31.49 11.57
C SER A 603 16.58 -30.10 11.07
N LEU A 604 15.95 -29.57 10.03
CA LEU A 604 16.26 -28.24 9.46
C LEU A 604 15.96 -27.09 10.42
N LEU A 605 14.91 -27.21 11.22
CA LEU A 605 14.56 -26.22 12.23
C LEU A 605 15.49 -26.27 13.45
N ILE A 606 15.88 -27.46 13.83
CA ILE A 606 16.80 -27.70 14.95
C ILE A 606 18.20 -27.25 14.58
N GLU A 607 18.65 -27.54 13.37
CA GLU A 607 19.96 -27.11 12.89
C GLU A 607 20.01 -25.60 12.67
N ALA A 608 18.95 -24.99 12.12
CA ALA A 608 18.85 -23.54 12.00
C ALA A 608 18.81 -22.80 13.35
N ALA A 609 18.34 -23.47 14.41
CA ALA A 609 18.23 -22.89 15.76
C ALA A 609 19.42 -23.18 16.67
N ARG A 610 20.28 -24.16 16.34
CA ARG A 610 21.24 -24.70 17.32
C ARG A 610 22.67 -24.27 17.15
N ASP A 611 23.23 -24.12 15.97
CA ASP A 611 24.69 -23.92 15.90
C ASP A 611 25.22 -23.12 14.69
N ALA A 612 26.34 -22.53 14.93
CA ALA A 612 27.12 -21.56 14.24
C ALA A 612 27.70 -21.98 12.91
N VAL A 613 27.59 -21.15 11.90
CA VAL A 613 28.19 -21.43 10.61
C VAL A 613 29.35 -20.53 10.27
N ASN A 614 30.44 -21.18 9.86
CA ASN A 614 31.59 -20.58 9.26
C ASN A 614 31.55 -20.64 7.71
N THR A 615 30.41 -20.43 7.09
CA THR A 615 30.35 -20.30 5.62
C THR A 615 29.79 -18.93 5.24
N PRO A 616 30.47 -18.18 4.37
CA PRO A 616 29.94 -16.93 3.90
C PRO A 616 28.67 -17.20 3.10
N VAL A 617 27.54 -16.74 3.60
CA VAL A 617 26.29 -16.72 2.84
C VAL A 617 26.47 -15.77 1.67
N ARG A 618 26.42 -16.29 0.46
CA ARG A 618 26.47 -15.45 -0.74
C ARG A 618 25.24 -14.55 -0.75
N GLN A 619 25.43 -13.27 -0.57
CA GLN A 619 24.37 -12.28 -0.83
C GLN A 619 24.02 -12.35 -2.32
N THR A 620 22.89 -12.92 -2.65
CA THR A 620 22.25 -12.69 -3.94
C THR A 620 21.41 -11.43 -3.79
N SER A 621 21.97 -10.28 -4.14
CA SER A 621 21.16 -9.10 -4.40
C SER A 621 20.28 -9.41 -5.59
N LEU A 622 18.96 -9.51 -5.36
CA LEU A 622 18.00 -9.61 -6.44
C LEU A 622 17.91 -8.26 -7.13
N PRO A 623 18.09 -8.17 -8.45
CA PRO A 623 17.75 -6.96 -9.17
C PRO A 623 16.25 -6.72 -9.03
N ASP A 624 15.88 -5.45 -8.84
CA ASP A 624 14.49 -5.00 -8.82
C ASP A 624 13.75 -5.60 -10.03
N ASN A 625 12.63 -6.29 -9.79
CA ASN A 625 11.69 -6.84 -10.76
C ASN A 625 12.04 -8.16 -11.49
N THR A 626 13.03 -8.92 -11.09
CA THR A 626 13.16 -10.27 -11.61
C THR A 626 12.81 -11.31 -10.54
N ALA A 627 11.90 -12.23 -10.87
CA ALA A 627 11.81 -13.47 -10.10
C ALA A 627 13.22 -14.08 -10.01
N PRO A 628 13.62 -14.63 -8.86
CA PRO A 628 14.94 -15.25 -8.76
C PRO A 628 15.06 -16.30 -9.88
N ALA A 629 16.12 -16.19 -10.66
CA ALA A 629 16.37 -17.06 -11.80
C ALA A 629 16.54 -18.54 -11.40
N SER A 630 16.64 -18.83 -10.12
CA SER A 630 16.62 -20.17 -9.59
C SER A 630 16.17 -20.16 -8.14
N ASP A 631 14.92 -20.55 -7.91
CA ASP A 631 14.56 -21.28 -6.70
C ASP A 631 15.17 -22.69 -6.78
N ALA A 632 16.41 -22.79 -7.24
CA ALA A 632 17.09 -24.08 -7.33
C ALA A 632 17.22 -24.62 -5.91
N ARG A 633 16.59 -25.75 -5.70
CA ARG A 633 16.71 -26.56 -4.48
C ARG A 633 18.18 -26.79 -4.22
N VAL A 634 18.68 -26.24 -3.11
CA VAL A 634 20.01 -26.59 -2.61
C VAL A 634 19.81 -27.72 -1.63
N ASP A 635 20.26 -28.93 -2.00
CA ASP A 635 20.37 -30.06 -1.09
C ASP A 635 21.53 -29.78 -0.13
N ALA A 636 21.33 -28.85 0.78
CA ALA A 636 22.30 -28.50 1.79
C ALA A 636 21.59 -28.29 3.13
N SER A 637 22.05 -28.98 4.16
CA SER A 637 21.77 -28.63 5.54
C SER A 637 22.54 -27.34 5.85
N ALA A 638 21.85 -26.25 6.16
CA ALA A 638 22.49 -25.03 6.63
C ALA A 638 22.45 -24.99 8.16
N GLN A 639 23.59 -25.15 8.80
CA GLN A 639 23.77 -24.85 10.22
C GLN A 639 24.09 -23.36 10.35
N ILE A 640 23.33 -22.64 11.16
CA ILE A 640 23.54 -21.21 11.37
C ILE A 640 23.92 -20.99 12.83
N SER A 641 25.16 -20.54 13.12
CA SER A 641 25.54 -20.00 14.41
C SER A 641 26.20 -18.64 14.24
N ALA A 642 25.99 -17.79 15.18
CA ALA A 642 26.68 -16.51 15.25
C ALA A 642 27.17 -16.26 16.67
N GLN A 643 28.32 -15.63 16.79
CA GLN A 643 28.79 -15.07 18.06
C GLN A 643 28.13 -13.71 18.36
N GLY A 644 26.99 -13.38 17.72
CA GLY A 644 26.25 -12.13 17.84
C GLY A 644 24.75 -12.33 17.76
N PRO A 645 23.96 -11.25 17.78
CA PRO A 645 22.51 -11.33 17.65
C PRO A 645 22.14 -11.90 16.28
N ILE A 646 21.25 -12.87 16.29
CA ILE A 646 20.72 -13.52 15.09
C ILE A 646 19.25 -13.80 15.26
N ALA A 647 18.50 -13.65 14.18
CA ALA A 647 17.12 -14.11 14.10
C ALA A 647 16.87 -14.89 12.81
N ALA A 648 15.84 -15.67 12.81
CA ALA A 648 15.43 -16.48 11.66
C ALA A 648 13.91 -16.49 11.51
N VAL A 649 13.47 -16.47 10.26
CA VAL A 649 12.10 -16.79 9.86
C VAL A 649 12.16 -18.11 9.12
N VAL A 650 11.39 -19.11 9.57
CA VAL A 650 11.44 -20.46 9.02
C VAL A 650 10.04 -20.91 8.66
N GLY A 651 9.87 -21.38 7.44
CA GLY A 651 8.65 -21.99 6.95
C GLY A 651 8.80 -23.47 6.68
N LEU A 652 7.79 -24.26 7.06
CA LEU A 652 7.74 -25.71 6.80
C LEU A 652 6.30 -26.21 6.73
N GLN A 653 6.12 -27.40 6.21
CA GLN A 653 4.86 -28.13 6.31
C GLN A 653 4.60 -28.53 7.76
N SER A 654 3.34 -28.45 8.20
CA SER A 654 3.00 -28.93 9.53
C SER A 654 3.31 -30.43 9.66
N PRO A 655 4.02 -30.85 10.70
CA PRO A 655 4.25 -32.28 10.94
C PRO A 655 3.00 -33.02 11.45
N TYR A 656 1.95 -32.29 11.81
CA TYR A 656 0.72 -32.83 12.38
C TYR A 656 -0.39 -32.98 11.36
N PHE A 657 -0.48 -32.05 10.39
CA PHE A 657 -1.54 -31.99 9.37
C PHE A 657 -0.92 -31.64 8.01
N ASP A 658 -0.96 -32.55 7.06
CA ASP A 658 -0.32 -32.42 5.74
C ASP A 658 -0.75 -31.21 4.92
N GLN A 659 -1.94 -30.69 5.19
CA GLN A 659 -2.49 -29.51 4.49
C GLN A 659 -2.18 -28.18 5.18
N ARG A 660 -1.44 -28.21 6.28
CA ARG A 660 -1.14 -27.06 7.11
C ARG A 660 0.34 -26.68 7.05
N SER A 661 0.58 -25.43 7.33
CA SER A 661 1.91 -24.84 7.32
C SER A 661 2.32 -24.36 8.70
N VAL A 662 3.61 -24.30 8.94
CA VAL A 662 4.19 -23.65 10.12
C VAL A 662 5.10 -22.54 9.64
N VAL A 663 4.98 -21.36 10.24
CA VAL A 663 5.98 -20.28 10.13
C VAL A 663 6.46 -19.95 11.54
N ALA A 664 7.76 -19.97 11.75
CA ALA A 664 8.37 -19.68 13.03
C ALA A 664 9.25 -18.44 12.95
N LEU A 665 9.04 -17.50 13.87
CA LEU A 665 9.82 -16.29 14.08
C LEU A 665 10.67 -16.48 15.33
N MET A 666 11.98 -16.65 15.15
CA MET A 666 12.90 -17.07 16.21
C MET A 666 14.06 -16.10 16.31
N ALA A 667 14.62 -15.94 17.51
CA ALA A 667 15.85 -15.18 17.73
C ALA A 667 16.58 -15.64 18.98
N ASN A 668 17.89 -15.36 19.03
CA ASN A 668 18.77 -15.71 20.14
C ASN A 668 18.84 -14.62 21.23
N GLY A 669 17.71 -14.07 21.63
CA GLY A 669 17.62 -13.07 22.69
C GLY A 669 17.02 -11.75 22.23
N GLN A 670 17.03 -10.74 23.11
CA GLN A 670 16.35 -9.46 22.89
C GLN A 670 16.82 -8.75 21.61
N GLN A 671 18.14 -8.57 21.43
CA GLN A 671 18.70 -7.89 20.25
C GLN A 671 18.34 -8.59 18.95
N GLY A 672 18.29 -9.93 18.94
CA GLY A 672 17.86 -10.69 17.77
C GLY A 672 16.40 -10.40 17.39
N PHE A 673 15.49 -10.35 18.35
CA PHE A 673 14.09 -9.98 18.10
C PHE A 673 13.92 -8.53 17.66
N GLU A 674 14.67 -7.58 18.26
CA GLU A 674 14.67 -6.18 17.82
C GLU A 674 15.10 -6.03 16.36
N MET A 675 16.13 -6.77 15.96
CA MET A 675 16.64 -6.81 14.60
C MET A 675 15.63 -7.43 13.63
N LEU A 676 14.96 -8.51 14.05
CA LEU A 676 13.89 -9.15 13.29
C LEU A 676 12.74 -8.18 13.04
N ASN A 677 12.24 -7.52 14.09
CA ASN A 677 11.15 -6.55 14.00
C ASN A 677 11.49 -5.41 13.04
N LYS A 678 12.71 -4.85 13.16
CA LYS A 678 13.20 -3.81 12.27
C LYS A 678 13.27 -4.29 10.81
N SER A 679 13.77 -5.50 10.57
CA SER A 679 13.89 -6.05 9.21
C SER A 679 12.55 -6.33 8.57
N MET A 680 11.55 -6.77 9.35
CA MET A 680 10.19 -7.00 8.85
C MET A 680 9.41 -5.70 8.59
N GLN A 681 9.77 -4.60 9.26
CA GLN A 681 9.21 -3.28 9.01
C GLN A 681 9.85 -2.57 7.81
N ASP A 682 11.14 -2.76 7.59
CA ASP A 682 11.86 -2.17 6.44
C ASP A 682 11.49 -2.89 5.14
N SER A 683 10.89 -2.17 4.20
CA SER A 683 10.43 -2.72 2.91
C SER A 683 11.57 -3.34 2.08
N LYS A 684 12.79 -2.78 2.15
CA LYS A 684 13.95 -3.30 1.41
C LYS A 684 14.47 -4.61 2.00
N GLN A 685 14.52 -4.70 3.33
CA GLN A 685 14.94 -5.92 4.01
C GLN A 685 13.87 -7.01 3.93
N ARG A 686 12.59 -6.63 4.08
CA ARG A 686 11.44 -7.54 3.91
C ARG A 686 11.38 -8.14 2.51
N ALA A 687 11.74 -7.40 1.47
CA ALA A 687 11.80 -7.91 0.10
C ALA A 687 12.87 -9.01 -0.09
N GLN A 688 13.86 -9.08 0.82
CA GLN A 688 14.89 -10.14 0.80
C GLN A 688 14.45 -11.41 1.53
N VAL A 689 13.29 -11.41 2.18
CA VAL A 689 12.70 -12.61 2.82
C VAL A 689 12.02 -13.46 1.74
N PHE A 690 12.55 -14.67 1.49
CA PHE A 690 11.99 -15.64 0.53
C PHE A 690 12.42 -17.09 0.87
N GLY A 691 11.95 -18.06 0.08
CA GLY A 691 12.30 -19.47 0.27
C GLY A 691 11.69 -20.08 1.52
N SER A 692 12.43 -20.96 2.19
CA SER A 692 11.98 -21.65 3.40
C SER A 692 12.65 -21.16 4.69
N VAL A 693 13.82 -20.52 4.58
CA VAL A 693 14.58 -19.99 5.73
C VAL A 693 15.12 -18.61 5.37
N ALA A 694 14.82 -17.63 6.19
CA ALA A 694 15.41 -16.30 6.10
C ALA A 694 16.14 -15.99 7.42
N VAL A 695 17.42 -15.69 7.31
CA VAL A 695 18.30 -15.37 8.44
C VAL A 695 18.54 -13.87 8.47
N VAL A 696 18.29 -13.26 9.61
CA VAL A 696 18.45 -11.83 9.86
C VAL A 696 19.66 -11.60 10.75
N ARG A 697 20.56 -10.73 10.30
CA ARG A 697 21.81 -10.32 11.01
C ARG A 697 21.98 -8.81 10.88
N ASP A 698 22.92 -8.25 11.60
CA ASP A 698 23.29 -6.83 11.46
C ASP A 698 23.68 -6.45 10.01
N SER A 699 24.24 -7.41 9.24
CA SER A 699 24.62 -7.23 7.84
C SER A 699 23.42 -7.26 6.86
N GLY A 700 22.20 -7.57 7.32
CA GLY A 700 20.99 -7.69 6.51
C GLY A 700 20.34 -9.06 6.55
N VAL A 701 19.44 -9.31 5.61
CA VAL A 701 18.66 -10.55 5.48
C VAL A 701 19.28 -11.45 4.42
N SER A 702 19.42 -12.74 4.74
CA SER A 702 19.87 -13.77 3.79
C SER A 702 18.85 -14.91 3.78
N SER A 703 18.31 -15.24 2.61
CA SER A 703 17.26 -16.25 2.45
C SER A 703 17.72 -17.43 1.63
N LEU A 704 17.24 -18.62 1.99
CA LEU A 704 17.55 -19.90 1.37
C LEU A 704 16.27 -20.71 1.16
N LYS A 705 16.23 -21.50 0.11
CA LYS A 705 15.21 -22.53 -0.08
C LYS A 705 15.83 -23.89 0.19
N VAL A 706 15.46 -24.50 1.31
CA VAL A 706 15.96 -25.80 1.76
C VAL A 706 14.78 -26.67 2.16
N GLY A 707 14.97 -27.99 2.14
CA GLY A 707 13.96 -28.97 2.51
C GLY A 707 12.98 -29.31 1.40
N ASP A 708 11.98 -30.12 1.75
CA ASP A 708 10.99 -30.63 0.80
C ASP A 708 9.96 -29.55 0.46
N THR A 709 9.56 -29.55 -0.81
CA THR A 709 8.48 -28.70 -1.28
C THR A 709 7.15 -29.44 -1.19
N TYR A 710 6.18 -28.82 -0.54
CA TYR A 710 4.78 -29.26 -0.56
C TYR A 710 3.91 -28.23 -1.28
N TYR A 711 2.65 -28.54 -1.49
CA TYR A 711 1.78 -27.64 -2.24
C TYR A 711 0.54 -27.28 -1.42
N ALA A 712 0.25 -25.98 -1.33
CA ALA A 712 -1.01 -25.47 -0.83
C ALA A 712 -2.02 -25.39 -1.99
N GLY A 713 -3.30 -25.71 -1.72
CA GLY A 713 -4.35 -25.70 -2.74
C GLY A 713 -4.44 -26.99 -3.57
N HIS A 714 -5.32 -26.97 -4.58
CA HIS A 714 -5.60 -28.16 -5.40
C HIS A 714 -5.63 -27.82 -6.89
N LEU A 715 -4.86 -28.58 -7.67
CA LEU A 715 -4.96 -28.63 -9.13
C LEU A 715 -5.45 -29.99 -9.60
N PRO A 716 -6.28 -30.06 -10.65
CA PRO A 716 -6.57 -31.29 -11.37
C PRO A 716 -5.28 -31.95 -11.85
N TRP A 717 -5.31 -33.28 -12.02
CA TRP A 717 -4.11 -34.03 -12.39
C TRP A 717 -3.49 -33.58 -13.73
N TRP A 718 -4.31 -33.16 -14.71
CA TRP A 718 -3.82 -32.67 -16.01
C TRP A 718 -3.11 -31.31 -15.91
N GLU A 719 -3.58 -30.39 -15.05
CA GLU A 719 -2.90 -29.11 -14.79
C GLU A 719 -1.60 -29.32 -14.00
N ARG A 720 -1.55 -30.31 -13.09
CA ARG A 720 -0.31 -30.70 -12.41
C ARG A 720 0.73 -31.22 -13.39
N VAL A 721 0.31 -32.13 -14.31
CA VAL A 721 1.19 -32.66 -15.36
C VAL A 721 1.69 -31.53 -16.25
N TRP A 722 0.80 -30.65 -16.65
CA TRP A 722 1.18 -29.50 -17.47
C TRP A 722 2.15 -28.57 -16.76
N ASN A 723 1.91 -28.23 -15.48
CA ASN A 723 2.82 -27.42 -14.69
C ASN A 723 4.21 -28.08 -14.53
N ALA A 724 4.25 -29.38 -14.32
CA ALA A 724 5.51 -30.12 -14.28
C ALA A 724 6.26 -30.11 -15.62
N LEU A 725 5.53 -30.27 -16.73
CA LEU A 725 6.10 -30.23 -18.07
C LEU A 725 6.56 -28.82 -18.47
N ALA A 726 5.81 -27.77 -18.10
CA ALA A 726 6.16 -26.38 -18.39
C ALA A 726 7.50 -25.96 -17.75
N ASN A 727 7.83 -26.54 -16.61
CA ASN A 727 9.11 -26.32 -15.93
C ASN A 727 10.29 -27.06 -16.58
N HIS A 728 10.01 -27.98 -17.53
CA HIS A 728 11.01 -28.77 -18.24
C HIS A 728 10.82 -28.66 -19.75
N PRO A 729 11.26 -27.58 -20.41
CA PRO A 729 10.98 -27.32 -21.84
C PRO A 729 11.51 -28.41 -22.76
N VAL A 730 12.60 -29.06 -22.41
CA VAL A 730 13.15 -30.20 -23.20
C VAL A 730 12.20 -31.41 -23.17
N LEU A 731 11.66 -31.71 -22.00
CA LEU A 731 10.71 -32.81 -21.80
C LEU A 731 9.38 -32.54 -22.51
N LEU A 732 8.93 -31.28 -22.50
CA LEU A 732 7.76 -30.84 -23.26
C LEU A 732 7.95 -31.01 -24.75
N ALA A 733 9.11 -30.65 -25.29
CA ALA A 733 9.43 -30.86 -26.73
C ALA A 733 9.44 -32.36 -27.10
N VAL A 734 10.03 -33.23 -26.27
CA VAL A 734 10.03 -34.66 -26.48
C VAL A 734 8.61 -35.24 -26.43
N MET A 735 7.81 -34.84 -25.47
CA MET A 735 6.40 -35.27 -25.37
C MET A 735 5.57 -34.80 -26.59
N ALA A 736 5.78 -33.58 -27.07
CA ALA A 736 5.12 -33.09 -28.28
C ALA A 736 5.45 -33.97 -29.50
N VAL A 737 6.70 -34.34 -29.69
CA VAL A 737 7.13 -35.25 -30.77
C VAL A 737 6.46 -36.63 -30.64
N ILE A 738 6.40 -37.19 -29.43
CA ILE A 738 5.73 -38.47 -29.13
C ILE A 738 4.24 -38.39 -29.50
N VAL A 739 3.54 -37.31 -29.10
CA VAL A 739 2.12 -37.11 -29.43
C VAL A 739 1.89 -37.03 -30.91
N VAL A 740 2.75 -36.34 -31.69
CA VAL A 740 2.65 -36.24 -33.13
C VAL A 740 2.84 -37.62 -33.77
N ILE A 741 3.82 -38.42 -33.31
CA ILE A 741 4.06 -39.76 -33.83
C ILE A 741 2.84 -40.67 -33.53
N LEU A 742 2.30 -40.64 -32.32
CA LEU A 742 1.10 -41.43 -31.98
C LEU A 742 -0.12 -41.00 -32.81
N ALA A 743 -0.33 -39.70 -33.00
CA ALA A 743 -1.41 -39.20 -33.87
C ALA A 743 -1.25 -39.66 -35.33
N ALA A 744 -0.02 -39.64 -35.85
CA ALA A 744 0.27 -40.14 -37.18
C ALA A 744 0.00 -41.68 -37.34
N ILE A 745 0.37 -42.45 -36.30
CA ILE A 745 0.11 -43.90 -36.27
C ILE A 745 -1.41 -44.16 -36.21
N LEU A 746 -2.15 -43.44 -35.35
CA LEU A 746 -3.61 -43.57 -35.25
C LEU A 746 -4.31 -43.20 -36.58
N LEU A 747 -3.91 -42.10 -37.21
CA LEU A 747 -4.41 -41.67 -38.50
C LEU A 747 -4.11 -42.75 -39.58
N TRP A 748 -2.88 -43.28 -39.61
CA TRP A 748 -2.48 -44.31 -40.57
C TRP A 748 -3.29 -45.61 -40.38
N THR A 749 -3.44 -46.08 -39.13
CA THR A 749 -4.23 -47.28 -38.81
C THR A 749 -5.74 -47.07 -39.08
N GLY A 750 -6.28 -45.89 -38.83
CA GLY A 750 -7.66 -45.51 -39.14
C GLY A 750 -7.93 -45.48 -40.64
N LEU A 751 -7.04 -44.82 -41.42
CA LEU A 751 -7.13 -44.77 -42.88
C LEU A 751 -6.98 -46.16 -43.52
N ARG A 752 -6.08 -46.98 -42.99
CA ARG A 752 -5.89 -48.38 -43.45
C ARG A 752 -7.11 -49.25 -43.17
N SER A 753 -7.77 -49.05 -42.00
CA SER A 753 -9.04 -49.73 -41.67
C SER A 753 -10.17 -49.30 -42.58
N LEU A 754 -10.30 -48.00 -42.90
CA LEU A 754 -11.28 -47.48 -43.86
C LEU A 754 -11.03 -47.97 -45.28
N ALA A 755 -9.78 -48.00 -45.72
CA ALA A 755 -9.40 -48.53 -47.04
C ALA A 755 -9.73 -50.04 -47.17
N ARG A 756 -9.47 -50.84 -46.13
CA ARG A 756 -9.84 -52.26 -46.11
C ARG A 756 -11.36 -52.47 -46.15
N ARG A 757 -12.15 -51.66 -45.49
CA ARG A 757 -13.63 -51.73 -45.57
C ARG A 757 -14.14 -51.39 -46.91
N ARG A 758 -13.60 -50.38 -47.62
CA ARG A 758 -13.98 -50.04 -49.00
C ARG A 758 -13.63 -51.12 -50.01
N LEU A 759 -12.46 -51.75 -49.83
CA LEU A 759 -12.03 -52.85 -50.73
C LEU A 759 -12.80 -54.18 -50.54
N SER A 760 -13.39 -54.37 -49.29
CA SER A 760 -14.24 -55.55 -49.04
C SER A 760 -15.69 -55.35 -49.51
N ASP A 761 -16.15 -54.12 -49.77
CA ASP A 761 -17.46 -53.87 -50.39
C ASP A 761 -17.44 -53.95 -51.87
N ASP A 762 -16.29 -53.72 -52.55
CA ASP A 762 -16.11 -53.90 -54.02
C ASP A 762 -15.99 -55.36 -54.41
N ASP A 763 -15.71 -56.33 -53.52
CA ASP A 763 -15.65 -57.76 -53.79
C ASP A 763 -17.03 -58.48 -53.66
N GLN A 764 -18.12 -57.73 -53.38
CA GLN A 764 -19.48 -58.24 -53.23
C GLN A 764 -20.47 -57.73 -54.31
N GLU A 765 -20.04 -57.02 -55.37
CA GLU A 765 -20.74 -56.79 -56.56
C GLU A 765 -20.07 -57.67 -57.70
#